data_545a20028b91f689e690db1651b222df
#
_entry.id   545a20028b91f689e690db1651b222df
#
_cell.length_a   1.000
_cell.length_b   1.000
_cell.length_c   1.000
_cell.angle_alpha   90.00
_cell.angle_beta   90.00
_cell.angle_gamma   90.00
#
_symmetry.space_group_name_H-M   'P 1'
#
loop_
_entity.id
_entity.type
_entity.pdbx_description
1 polymer ?
#
loop_
_entity_poly.entity_id
_entity_poly.type
_entity_poly.pdbx_seq_one_letter_code
_entity_poly.pdbx_strand_id
1 'polypeptide(L)'
;MRSRFERADLLAAGLALCSFLLVEKFSVKVWLLIMWVILRRRQPLALALITLLFGCSFLLRAPLPASAPDTQIIRVEQIKSSYVIAEAKGQRVVVYGLKQPSFGDIVRVSGTWKQLHSDHNFGQFSFDDYMAKRGVRYRISSEESETLSQGNTLRARLFRQAWQSEGKSRELLLSLIYGIQEEGSYLLSACGLHLSSLAHWLKKLAGKRLAKRQSQAAAVIFLALAGSLTNFSDSLFRVLCTQMAGLLPGSTRDAAGLSILLVLLFRPYMVSEMSFVLPTVLRLAFLFNRSRLRARALSMLVVIPLQLCFFHEIAIVQTLLFQPLRTLYALLYVPALLGLFMPACITPLLGAAALLEQLSAAAQTWVLTYYPSVLWILCWIWLLLRLLKENKARTWGMLALLLAFSQVEGYLDPFFEVMIIDVGQGDCALISLPHRQGTLMIDAAGSLYRSIPRQIIAPLLKDKKIDRIDKLILTHDDHDHSGGLQELSEIVEIAEVITVKEDVVDPLLVQALIPEYAGEDENENSIVSWFGLDGLHYLFMGDLGVKGEKEILRRYDALPCDILKIGHHGSDTSSSAAFLHALRPQLALISVGHDNRYGHPSETVLQTLDKEGIPYYSTAEDGAILIRTTALFKYVRTARGEFAIMRDR
;
A
#
# COMPACT_ATOMS: atom_id res chain seq x y z
N MET A 1 -41.44 25.76 10.37
CA MET A 1 -40.14 25.67 11.07
C MET A 1 -39.21 24.74 10.27
N ARG A 2 -38.64 25.19 9.18
CA ARG A 2 -37.47 24.54 8.59
C ARG A 2 -36.34 24.72 9.58
N SER A 3 -35.88 23.64 10.14
CA SER A 3 -35.05 23.62 11.33
C SER A 3 -33.74 24.37 11.14
N ARG A 4 -33.27 25.04 12.19
CA ARG A 4 -31.94 25.66 12.28
C ARG A 4 -30.80 24.71 11.93
N PHE A 5 -31.04 23.38 11.94
CA PHE A 5 -30.10 22.32 11.50
C PHE A 5 -29.77 22.35 10.00
N GLU A 6 -30.66 22.83 9.12
CA GLU A 6 -30.34 23.02 7.70
C GLU A 6 -29.19 24.02 7.47
N ARG A 7 -28.86 24.83 8.48
CA ARG A 7 -27.78 25.83 8.44
C ARG A 7 -26.43 25.28 8.92
N ALA A 8 -26.39 24.10 9.51
CA ALA A 8 -25.15 23.55 10.06
C ALA A 8 -24.22 22.95 8.99
N ASP A 9 -24.73 22.76 7.75
CA ASP A 9 -24.00 22.20 6.62
C ASP A 9 -23.11 21.00 7.03
N LEU A 10 -23.78 19.92 7.49
CA LEU A 10 -23.09 18.70 7.96
C LEU A 10 -22.16 18.11 6.92
N LEU A 11 -22.44 18.35 5.62
CA LEU A 11 -21.54 17.93 4.56
C LEU A 11 -20.22 18.70 4.61
N ALA A 12 -20.27 20.02 4.81
CA ALA A 12 -19.04 20.82 4.97
C ALA A 12 -18.25 20.40 6.21
N ALA A 13 -18.94 20.12 7.32
CA ALA A 13 -18.30 19.62 8.54
C ALA A 13 -17.62 18.26 8.32
N GLY A 14 -18.28 17.33 7.64
CA GLY A 14 -17.69 16.03 7.29
C GLY A 14 -16.46 16.14 6.40
N LEU A 15 -16.52 17.00 5.37
CA LEU A 15 -15.38 17.25 4.48
C LEU A 15 -14.24 17.98 5.19
N ALA A 16 -14.54 18.90 6.11
CA ALA A 16 -13.54 19.56 6.93
C ALA A 16 -12.80 18.54 7.83
N LEU A 17 -13.52 17.64 8.49
CA LEU A 17 -12.91 16.58 9.29
C LEU A 17 -12.04 15.66 8.43
N CYS A 18 -12.48 15.28 7.20
CA CYS A 18 -11.63 14.56 6.25
C CYS A 18 -10.31 15.29 6.01
N SER A 19 -10.37 16.60 5.70
CA SER A 19 -9.18 17.40 5.40
C SER A 19 -8.22 17.49 6.59
N PHE A 20 -8.73 17.61 7.82
CA PHE A 20 -7.91 17.66 9.03
C PHE A 20 -7.25 16.32 9.37
N LEU A 21 -7.92 15.21 9.10
CA LEU A 21 -7.38 13.88 9.37
C LEU A 21 -6.35 13.43 8.32
N LEU A 22 -6.48 13.87 7.05
CA LEU A 22 -5.53 13.56 5.98
C LEU A 22 -4.17 14.22 6.16
N VAL A 23 -4.09 15.29 6.94
CA VAL A 23 -2.86 16.06 7.11
C VAL A 23 -2.26 15.81 8.49
N GLU A 24 -0.96 15.59 8.54
CA GLU A 24 -0.24 15.36 9.80
C GLU A 24 0.37 16.63 10.38
N LYS A 25 0.97 17.49 9.53
CA LYS A 25 1.65 18.71 9.96
C LYS A 25 0.67 19.74 10.54
N PHE A 26 0.91 20.15 11.78
CA PHE A 26 0.08 21.12 12.51
C PHE A 26 -0.13 22.42 11.72
N SER A 27 0.95 22.99 11.15
CA SER A 27 0.88 24.22 10.36
C SER A 27 -0.10 24.14 9.18
N VAL A 28 -0.10 23.01 8.46
CA VAL A 28 -1.01 22.79 7.33
C VAL A 28 -2.45 22.61 7.81
N LYS A 29 -2.67 21.96 8.96
CA LYS A 29 -4.02 21.88 9.57
C LYS A 29 -4.56 23.27 9.93
N VAL A 30 -3.73 24.16 10.45
CA VAL A 30 -4.12 25.55 10.76
C VAL A 30 -4.51 26.30 9.47
N TRP A 31 -3.74 26.16 8.39
CA TRP A 31 -4.09 26.74 7.10
C TRP A 31 -5.42 26.21 6.55
N LEU A 32 -5.68 24.91 6.69
CA LEU A 32 -6.96 24.32 6.33
C LEU A 32 -8.11 24.88 7.17
N LEU A 33 -7.90 25.06 8.47
CA LEU A 33 -8.90 25.69 9.34
C LEU A 33 -9.20 27.13 8.87
N ILE A 34 -8.18 27.94 8.60
CA ILE A 34 -8.35 29.31 8.08
C ILE A 34 -9.14 29.28 6.76
N MET A 35 -8.81 28.41 5.85
CA MET A 35 -9.54 28.21 4.59
C MET A 35 -11.03 27.93 4.84
N TRP A 36 -11.35 26.97 5.74
CA TRP A 36 -12.72 26.64 6.08
C TRP A 36 -13.46 27.78 6.78
N VAL A 37 -12.78 28.55 7.64
CA VAL A 37 -13.32 29.75 8.28
C VAL A 37 -13.71 30.80 7.22
N ILE A 38 -12.84 31.05 6.25
CA ILE A 38 -13.13 31.97 5.15
C ILE A 38 -14.32 31.50 4.32
N LEU A 39 -14.36 30.21 3.96
CA LEU A 39 -15.42 29.63 3.14
C LEU A 39 -16.79 29.65 3.85
N ARG A 40 -16.81 29.53 5.16
CA ARG A 40 -18.04 29.42 5.98
C ARG A 40 -18.31 30.59 6.92
N ARG A 41 -17.62 31.71 6.76
CA ARG A 41 -17.72 32.91 7.64
C ARG A 41 -19.15 33.43 7.85
N ARG A 42 -20.07 33.15 6.94
CA ARG A 42 -21.49 33.56 7.04
C ARG A 42 -22.40 32.50 7.70
N GLN A 43 -21.84 31.39 8.17
CA GLN A 43 -22.56 30.23 8.74
C GLN A 43 -22.01 29.92 10.14
N PRO A 44 -22.40 30.62 11.20
CA PRO A 44 -21.78 30.53 12.52
C PRO A 44 -21.86 29.11 13.13
N LEU A 45 -22.94 28.38 12.90
CA LEU A 45 -23.08 26.98 13.40
C LEU A 45 -22.14 26.02 12.67
N ALA A 46 -21.99 26.15 11.35
CA ALA A 46 -21.04 25.34 10.60
C ALA A 46 -19.60 25.64 11.04
N LEU A 47 -19.31 26.94 11.27
CA LEU A 47 -18.01 27.38 11.74
C LEU A 47 -17.67 26.81 13.13
N ALA A 48 -18.59 26.91 14.09
CA ALA A 48 -18.40 26.34 15.43
C ALA A 48 -18.16 24.82 15.37
N LEU A 49 -18.92 24.09 14.54
CA LEU A 49 -18.74 22.66 14.36
C LEU A 49 -17.38 22.34 13.72
N ILE A 50 -16.95 23.06 12.69
CA ILE A 50 -15.66 22.86 12.02
C ILE A 50 -14.51 23.12 12.99
N THR A 51 -14.58 24.18 13.81
CA THR A 51 -13.56 24.48 14.82
C THR A 51 -13.48 23.39 15.90
N LEU A 52 -14.64 22.88 16.35
CA LEU A 52 -14.69 21.75 17.26
C LEU A 52 -14.03 20.49 16.64
N LEU A 53 -14.35 20.18 15.39
CA LEU A 53 -13.79 19.01 14.68
C LEU A 53 -12.28 19.17 14.42
N PHE A 54 -11.79 20.40 14.25
CA PHE A 54 -10.34 20.65 14.21
C PHE A 54 -9.68 20.20 15.53
N GLY A 55 -10.20 20.62 16.68
CA GLY A 55 -9.71 20.16 17.98
C GLY A 55 -9.81 18.62 18.12
N CYS A 56 -10.96 18.04 17.80
CA CYS A 56 -11.16 16.61 17.84
C CYS A 56 -10.19 15.82 16.94
N SER A 57 -9.74 16.39 15.83
CA SER A 57 -8.83 15.71 14.90
C SER A 57 -7.48 15.31 15.52
N PHE A 58 -7.08 15.90 16.62
CA PHE A 58 -5.87 15.53 17.38
C PHE A 58 -6.15 14.38 18.34
N LEU A 59 -7.38 14.27 18.85
CA LEU A 59 -7.79 13.24 19.80
C LEU A 59 -8.24 11.94 19.11
N LEU A 60 -8.62 12.03 17.84
CA LEU A 60 -9.17 10.89 17.08
C LEU A 60 -8.09 9.91 16.58
N ARG A 61 -6.81 10.23 16.68
CA ARG A 61 -5.75 9.30 16.31
C ARG A 61 -5.61 8.23 17.39
N ALA A 62 -5.53 6.97 16.94
CA ALA A 62 -5.26 5.87 17.86
C ALA A 62 -3.86 6.05 18.47
N PRO A 63 -3.74 6.08 19.81
CA PRO A 63 -2.44 6.13 20.45
C PRO A 63 -1.66 4.84 20.14
N LEU A 64 -0.38 5.00 19.78
CA LEU A 64 0.51 3.85 19.62
C LEU A 64 1.01 3.43 21.00
N PRO A 65 1.04 2.11 21.30
CA PRO A 65 1.61 1.63 22.55
C PRO A 65 3.09 2.00 22.65
N ALA A 66 3.52 2.47 23.82
CA ALA A 66 4.93 2.86 24.07
C ALA A 66 5.85 1.65 24.28
N SER A 67 5.31 0.54 24.79
CA SER A 67 6.06 -0.68 25.09
C SER A 67 5.34 -1.92 24.57
N ALA A 68 6.11 -2.98 24.37
CA ALA A 68 5.58 -4.29 24.02
C ALA A 68 4.64 -4.82 25.15
N PRO A 69 3.66 -5.68 24.79
CA PRO A 69 2.85 -6.36 25.80
C PRO A 69 3.72 -7.20 26.75
N ASP A 70 3.41 -7.16 28.04
CA ASP A 70 4.06 -7.99 29.06
C ASP A 70 3.38 -9.36 29.25
N THR A 71 2.62 -9.82 28.29
CA THR A 71 1.88 -11.07 28.31
C THR A 71 2.00 -11.81 26.99
N GLN A 72 1.98 -13.12 27.05
CA GLN A 72 1.87 -14.01 25.88
C GLN A 72 0.45 -14.58 25.73
N ILE A 73 -0.50 -14.12 26.52
CA ILE A 73 -1.91 -14.51 26.40
C ILE A 73 -2.62 -13.44 25.59
N ILE A 74 -3.24 -13.88 24.50
CA ILE A 74 -3.93 -13.03 23.55
C ILE A 74 -5.39 -13.46 23.38
N ARG A 75 -6.23 -12.52 22.99
CA ARG A 75 -7.62 -12.76 22.59
C ARG A 75 -7.81 -12.40 21.12
N VAL A 76 -8.25 -13.36 20.31
CA VAL A 76 -8.46 -13.18 18.87
C VAL A 76 -9.62 -12.24 18.59
N GLU A 77 -9.38 -11.11 17.93
CA GLU A 77 -10.40 -10.13 17.55
C GLU A 77 -10.77 -10.21 16.05
N GLN A 78 -9.76 -10.27 15.17
CA GLN A 78 -9.95 -10.30 13.72
C GLN A 78 -9.03 -11.35 13.09
N ILE A 79 -9.55 -12.04 12.08
CA ILE A 79 -8.82 -13.08 11.36
C ILE A 79 -8.63 -12.61 9.92
N LYS A 80 -7.42 -12.72 9.41
CA LYS A 80 -7.01 -12.45 8.04
C LYS A 80 -6.40 -13.71 7.44
N SER A 81 -6.06 -13.70 6.17
CA SER A 81 -5.47 -14.86 5.48
C SER A 81 -4.13 -15.28 6.07
N SER A 82 -3.24 -14.34 6.36
CA SER A 82 -1.86 -14.58 6.79
C SER A 82 -1.55 -14.18 8.23
N TYR A 83 -2.45 -13.47 8.91
CA TYR A 83 -2.26 -13.00 10.28
C TYR A 83 -3.57 -12.83 11.03
N VAL A 84 -3.45 -12.66 12.33
CA VAL A 84 -4.57 -12.36 13.23
C VAL A 84 -4.30 -11.04 13.94
N ILE A 85 -5.34 -10.21 14.11
CA ILE A 85 -5.29 -9.10 15.05
C ILE A 85 -5.90 -9.59 16.36
N ALA A 86 -5.13 -9.48 17.43
CA ALA A 86 -5.51 -9.93 18.75
C ALA A 86 -5.33 -8.81 19.78
N GLU A 87 -6.00 -8.95 20.91
CA GLU A 87 -5.82 -8.11 22.09
C GLU A 87 -4.89 -8.80 23.09
N ALA A 88 -3.87 -8.09 23.56
CA ALA A 88 -2.94 -8.50 24.61
C ALA A 88 -2.95 -7.41 25.70
N LYS A 89 -3.58 -7.63 26.87
CA LYS A 89 -3.72 -6.63 27.96
C LYS A 89 -4.15 -5.23 27.49
N GLY A 90 -5.20 -5.13 26.67
CA GLY A 90 -5.72 -3.85 26.19
C GLY A 90 -4.95 -3.25 25.00
N GLN A 91 -3.89 -3.87 24.54
CA GLN A 91 -3.15 -3.48 23.33
C GLN A 91 -3.53 -4.37 22.15
N ARG A 92 -3.74 -3.78 20.98
CA ARG A 92 -3.89 -4.55 19.74
C ARG A 92 -2.52 -4.90 19.17
N VAL A 93 -2.40 -6.15 18.75
CA VAL A 93 -1.17 -6.74 18.24
C VAL A 93 -1.44 -7.60 17.00
N VAL A 94 -0.41 -7.77 16.16
CA VAL A 94 -0.43 -8.71 15.04
C VAL A 94 0.22 -10.02 15.48
N VAL A 95 -0.44 -11.13 15.15
CA VAL A 95 0.06 -12.48 15.47
C VAL A 95 0.09 -13.32 14.21
N TYR A 96 1.24 -13.90 13.93
CA TYR A 96 1.46 -14.86 12.84
C TYR A 96 1.61 -16.28 13.40
N GLY A 97 1.37 -17.30 12.57
CA GLY A 97 1.62 -18.71 12.89
C GLY A 97 0.55 -19.39 13.75
N LEU A 98 -0.61 -18.77 13.99
CA LEU A 98 -1.69 -19.43 14.72
C LEU A 98 -2.36 -20.50 13.87
N LYS A 99 -2.49 -21.70 14.45
CA LYS A 99 -3.18 -22.84 13.83
C LYS A 99 -4.69 -22.72 14.08
N GLN A 100 -5.49 -22.61 13.01
CA GLN A 100 -6.95 -22.59 13.01
C GLN A 100 -7.59 -21.65 14.07
N PRO A 101 -7.20 -20.36 14.12
CA PRO A 101 -7.75 -19.43 15.09
C PRO A 101 -9.26 -19.20 14.86
N SER A 102 -10.01 -18.94 15.92
CA SER A 102 -11.41 -18.52 15.84
C SER A 102 -11.66 -17.24 16.63
N PHE A 103 -12.75 -16.55 16.31
CA PHE A 103 -13.09 -15.30 16.97
C PHE A 103 -13.33 -15.48 18.46
N GLY A 104 -12.65 -14.68 19.28
CA GLY A 104 -12.76 -14.70 20.73
C GLY A 104 -11.98 -15.82 21.42
N ASP A 105 -11.21 -16.61 20.68
CA ASP A 105 -10.29 -17.59 21.29
C ASP A 105 -9.28 -16.87 22.17
N ILE A 106 -9.00 -17.45 23.35
CA ILE A 106 -7.89 -17.05 24.21
C ILE A 106 -6.77 -18.04 23.98
N VAL A 107 -5.64 -17.52 23.51
CA VAL A 107 -4.51 -18.34 23.07
C VAL A 107 -3.25 -17.90 23.80
N ARG A 108 -2.44 -18.86 24.29
CA ARG A 108 -1.07 -18.62 24.70
C ARG A 108 -0.18 -18.79 23.49
N VAL A 109 0.65 -17.79 23.19
CA VAL A 109 1.60 -17.78 22.08
C VAL A 109 3.02 -17.85 22.59
N SER A 110 3.90 -18.54 21.87
CA SER A 110 5.34 -18.57 22.17
C SER A 110 6.07 -17.55 21.32
N GLY A 111 7.19 -17.03 21.84
CA GLY A 111 8.06 -16.11 21.10
C GLY A 111 8.23 -14.76 21.74
N THR A 112 8.93 -13.85 21.06
CA THR A 112 9.22 -12.50 21.52
C THR A 112 8.40 -11.47 20.76
N TRP A 113 7.89 -10.46 21.47
CA TRP A 113 7.25 -9.31 20.85
C TRP A 113 8.30 -8.45 20.15
N LYS A 114 8.09 -8.21 18.88
CA LYS A 114 8.89 -7.29 18.08
C LYS A 114 8.04 -6.12 17.62
N GLN A 115 8.68 -4.98 17.39
CA GLN A 115 8.00 -3.87 16.72
C GLN A 115 7.62 -4.30 15.30
N LEU A 116 6.47 -3.87 14.83
CA LEU A 116 6.03 -4.16 13.47
C LEU A 116 6.80 -3.25 12.50
N HIS A 117 7.54 -3.85 11.61
CA HIS A 117 8.21 -3.21 10.48
C HIS A 117 7.80 -3.88 9.19
N SER A 118 7.72 -3.12 8.12
CA SER A 118 7.54 -3.60 6.76
C SER A 118 8.49 -2.87 5.83
N ASP A 119 8.72 -3.43 4.66
CA ASP A 119 9.52 -2.75 3.64
C ASP A 119 8.78 -1.49 3.15
N HIS A 120 9.54 -0.45 2.91
CA HIS A 120 9.03 0.83 2.45
C HIS A 120 9.58 1.15 1.06
N ASN A 121 8.76 0.95 0.03
CA ASN A 121 9.09 1.30 -1.34
C ASN A 121 8.18 2.40 -1.88
N PHE A 122 8.68 3.19 -2.84
CA PHE A 122 7.92 4.28 -3.44
C PHE A 122 6.63 3.77 -4.09
N GLY A 123 5.51 4.37 -3.71
CA GLY A 123 4.20 4.01 -4.23
C GLY A 123 3.62 2.69 -3.72
N GLN A 124 4.37 1.90 -2.97
CA GLN A 124 3.89 0.62 -2.46
C GLN A 124 3.17 0.74 -1.13
N PHE A 125 2.40 -0.29 -0.80
CA PHE A 125 1.66 -0.39 0.44
C PHE A 125 2.61 -0.71 1.60
N SER A 126 2.57 0.10 2.64
CA SER A 126 3.31 -0.10 3.88
C SER A 126 2.39 -0.72 4.94
N PHE A 127 2.69 -1.93 5.38
CA PHE A 127 1.85 -2.67 6.32
C PHE A 127 1.95 -2.11 7.74
N ASP A 128 3.13 -1.69 8.18
CA ASP A 128 3.31 -1.08 9.50
C ASP A 128 2.62 0.27 9.62
N ASP A 129 2.68 1.14 8.61
CA ASP A 129 1.90 2.39 8.54
C ASP A 129 0.40 2.14 8.57
N TYR A 130 -0.05 1.12 7.83
CA TYR A 130 -1.45 0.70 7.81
C TYR A 130 -1.92 0.25 9.19
N MET A 131 -1.10 -0.50 9.91
CA MET A 131 -1.39 -0.99 11.25
C MET A 131 -1.22 0.10 12.31
N ALA A 132 -0.22 0.97 12.18
CA ALA A 132 0.00 2.10 13.09
C ALA A 132 -1.23 3.02 13.15
N LYS A 133 -1.86 3.32 12.01
CA LYS A 133 -3.11 4.09 11.95
C LYS A 133 -4.27 3.43 12.70
N ARG A 134 -4.18 2.12 12.97
CA ARG A 134 -5.16 1.31 13.73
C ARG A 134 -4.74 1.09 15.19
N GLY A 135 -3.65 1.74 15.63
CA GLY A 135 -3.11 1.61 16.99
C GLY A 135 -2.35 0.31 17.25
N VAL A 136 -1.89 -0.36 16.20
CA VAL A 136 -1.10 -1.59 16.30
C VAL A 136 0.35 -1.29 16.00
N ARG A 137 1.25 -1.62 16.93
CA ARG A 137 2.69 -1.38 16.83
C ARG A 137 3.53 -2.64 16.95
N TYR A 138 3.02 -3.69 17.59
CA TYR A 138 3.80 -4.88 17.90
C TYR A 138 3.27 -6.12 17.20
N ARG A 139 4.19 -7.04 16.91
CA ARG A 139 3.90 -8.35 16.32
C ARG A 139 4.61 -9.46 17.08
N ILE A 140 4.08 -10.68 16.95
CA ILE A 140 4.74 -11.91 17.35
C ILE A 140 4.54 -12.94 16.24
N SER A 141 5.60 -13.68 15.92
CA SER A 141 5.52 -14.89 15.11
C SER A 141 5.56 -16.07 16.07
N SER A 142 4.44 -16.77 16.22
CA SER A 142 4.33 -17.86 17.18
C SER A 142 4.67 -19.18 16.50
N GLU A 143 5.70 -19.86 16.97
CA GLU A 143 6.06 -21.20 16.52
C GLU A 143 5.15 -22.26 17.17
N GLU A 144 4.76 -22.03 18.43
CA GLU A 144 3.84 -22.86 19.17
C GLU A 144 2.70 -22.01 19.75
N SER A 145 1.48 -22.56 19.67
CA SER A 145 0.30 -21.90 20.22
C SER A 145 -0.61 -22.90 20.92
N GLU A 146 -1.06 -22.53 22.13
CA GLU A 146 -1.99 -23.32 22.92
C GLU A 146 -3.30 -22.55 23.09
N THR A 147 -4.42 -23.13 22.65
CA THR A 147 -5.73 -22.55 22.87
C THR A 147 -6.22 -22.84 24.28
N LEU A 148 -6.18 -21.83 25.15
CA LEU A 148 -6.61 -21.94 26.55
C LEU A 148 -8.13 -21.96 26.67
N SER A 149 -8.83 -21.22 25.82
CA SER A 149 -10.29 -21.17 25.80
C SER A 149 -10.79 -20.86 24.40
N GLN A 150 -11.78 -21.63 23.94
CA GLN A 150 -12.43 -21.37 22.65
C GLN A 150 -13.52 -20.31 22.77
N GLY A 151 -13.58 -19.41 21.81
CA GLY A 151 -14.67 -18.45 21.70
C GLY A 151 -16.01 -19.15 21.52
N ASN A 152 -16.97 -18.84 22.39
CA ASN A 152 -18.29 -19.53 22.41
C ASN A 152 -19.44 -18.67 21.85
N THR A 153 -19.14 -17.62 21.09
CA THR A 153 -20.14 -16.79 20.42
C THR A 153 -20.72 -17.50 19.19
N LEU A 154 -21.97 -17.15 18.83
CA LEU A 154 -22.57 -17.65 17.58
C LEU A 154 -21.65 -17.38 16.37
N ARG A 155 -21.02 -16.21 16.31
CA ARG A 155 -20.03 -15.83 15.30
C ARG A 155 -18.87 -16.83 15.25
N ALA A 156 -18.28 -17.18 16.40
CA ALA A 156 -17.18 -18.13 16.47
C ALA A 156 -17.58 -19.53 15.98
N ARG A 157 -18.79 -19.98 16.34
CA ARG A 157 -19.32 -21.29 15.89
C ARG A 157 -19.53 -21.31 14.38
N LEU A 158 -20.17 -20.30 13.81
CA LEU A 158 -20.39 -20.19 12.36
C LEU A 158 -19.08 -20.06 11.59
N PHE A 159 -18.10 -19.36 12.14
CA PHE A 159 -16.78 -19.26 11.53
C PHE A 159 -16.07 -20.61 11.51
N ARG A 160 -16.06 -21.36 12.62
CA ARG A 160 -15.48 -22.70 12.64
C ARG A 160 -16.17 -23.65 11.67
N GLN A 161 -17.48 -23.58 11.55
CA GLN A 161 -18.23 -24.36 10.56
C GLN A 161 -17.81 -23.99 9.12
N ALA A 162 -17.68 -22.71 8.80
CA ALA A 162 -17.18 -22.27 7.50
C ALA A 162 -15.74 -22.73 7.25
N TRP A 163 -14.89 -22.67 8.27
CA TRP A 163 -13.49 -23.12 8.20
C TRP A 163 -13.35 -24.63 8.00
N GLN A 164 -14.23 -25.42 8.58
CA GLN A 164 -14.27 -26.88 8.46
C GLN A 164 -14.93 -27.36 7.16
N SER A 165 -15.57 -26.46 6.38
CA SER A 165 -16.10 -26.81 5.07
C SER A 165 -14.97 -27.21 4.12
N GLU A 166 -15.26 -28.06 3.13
CA GLU A 166 -14.23 -28.60 2.24
C GLU A 166 -14.10 -27.81 0.94
N GLY A 167 -12.88 -27.72 0.42
CA GLY A 167 -12.54 -27.23 -0.91
C GLY A 167 -13.13 -25.84 -1.21
N LYS A 168 -13.72 -25.71 -2.40
CA LYS A 168 -14.29 -24.43 -2.89
C LYS A 168 -15.42 -23.88 -2.03
N SER A 169 -16.13 -24.70 -1.25
CA SER A 169 -17.17 -24.23 -0.33
C SER A 169 -16.57 -23.41 0.81
N ARG A 170 -15.44 -23.84 1.36
CA ARG A 170 -14.69 -23.12 2.38
C ARG A 170 -14.20 -21.78 1.83
N GLU A 171 -13.54 -21.80 0.66
CA GLU A 171 -13.03 -20.62 0.00
C GLU A 171 -14.14 -19.58 -0.25
N LEU A 172 -15.27 -19.99 -0.79
CA LEU A 172 -16.43 -19.12 -1.04
C LEU A 172 -16.98 -18.49 0.25
N LEU A 173 -17.14 -19.29 1.32
CA LEU A 173 -17.66 -18.78 2.58
C LEU A 173 -16.68 -17.82 3.25
N LEU A 174 -15.39 -18.16 3.28
CA LEU A 174 -14.36 -17.33 3.91
C LEU A 174 -14.18 -16.02 3.15
N SER A 175 -14.14 -16.04 1.83
CA SER A 175 -13.97 -14.83 1.02
C SER A 175 -15.22 -13.95 1.04
N LEU A 176 -16.40 -14.51 0.76
CA LEU A 176 -17.63 -13.71 0.56
C LEU A 176 -18.21 -13.21 1.89
N ILE A 177 -18.15 -14.01 2.96
CA ILE A 177 -18.78 -13.67 4.25
C ILE A 177 -17.78 -13.02 5.21
N TYR A 178 -16.57 -13.56 5.34
CA TYR A 178 -15.58 -13.10 6.30
C TYR A 178 -14.51 -12.17 5.70
N GLY A 179 -14.42 -12.09 4.37
CA GLY A 179 -13.41 -11.28 3.67
C GLY A 179 -11.99 -11.82 3.85
N ILE A 180 -11.87 -13.14 4.01
CA ILE A 180 -10.60 -13.87 4.12
C ILE A 180 -10.35 -14.55 2.79
N GLN A 181 -9.25 -14.20 2.11
CA GLN A 181 -8.86 -14.78 0.82
C GLN A 181 -7.61 -15.63 1.04
N GLU A 182 -7.64 -16.89 0.56
CA GLU A 182 -6.46 -17.76 0.54
C GLU A 182 -5.69 -17.57 -0.77
N GLU A 183 -6.34 -17.60 -1.91
CA GLU A 183 -5.85 -17.23 -3.25
C GLU A 183 -7.07 -16.94 -4.13
N GLY A 184 -7.05 -15.88 -4.95
CA GLY A 184 -8.15 -15.65 -5.87
C GLY A 184 -8.59 -14.19 -6.07
N SER A 185 -9.75 -14.00 -6.68
CA SER A 185 -10.26 -12.71 -7.12
C SER A 185 -10.65 -11.77 -5.96
N TYR A 186 -10.05 -10.58 -5.92
CA TYR A 186 -10.41 -9.49 -5.00
C TYR A 186 -11.90 -9.07 -5.06
N LEU A 187 -12.62 -9.43 -6.11
CA LEU A 187 -14.02 -9.10 -6.29
C LEU A 187 -14.97 -9.94 -5.44
N LEU A 188 -14.59 -11.16 -5.06
CA LEU A 188 -15.38 -12.03 -4.18
C LEU A 188 -15.32 -11.59 -2.71
N SER A 189 -14.32 -10.81 -2.33
CA SER A 189 -14.18 -10.35 -0.95
C SER A 189 -15.43 -9.58 -0.48
N ALA A 190 -15.82 -9.79 0.79
CA ALA A 190 -16.93 -9.11 1.45
C ALA A 190 -16.77 -7.58 1.41
N CYS A 191 -17.14 -6.97 0.30
CA CYS A 191 -17.06 -5.53 0.15
C CYS A 191 -18.40 -4.86 0.53
N GLY A 192 -18.31 -3.67 1.09
CA GLY A 192 -19.51 -2.90 1.49
C GLY A 192 -20.46 -2.60 0.33
N LEU A 193 -20.07 -2.85 -0.92
CA LEU A 193 -20.89 -2.65 -2.10
C LEU A 193 -21.97 -3.73 -2.22
N HIS A 194 -21.64 -5.00 -1.91
CA HIS A 194 -22.61 -6.10 -1.85
C HIS A 194 -23.66 -5.80 -0.81
N LEU A 195 -23.23 -5.45 0.39
CA LEU A 195 -24.10 -5.12 1.52
C LEU A 195 -24.94 -3.86 1.25
N SER A 196 -24.40 -2.85 0.56
CA SER A 196 -25.18 -1.67 0.18
C SER A 196 -26.28 -2.00 -0.82
N SER A 197 -26.04 -2.93 -1.75
CA SER A 197 -27.05 -3.41 -2.69
C SER A 197 -28.15 -4.21 -1.98
N LEU A 198 -27.77 -5.08 -1.06
CA LEU A 198 -28.71 -5.84 -0.24
C LEU A 198 -29.57 -4.91 0.64
N ALA A 199 -28.98 -3.95 1.31
CA ALA A 199 -29.70 -2.95 2.09
C ALA A 199 -30.69 -2.15 1.23
N HIS A 200 -30.30 -1.83 -0.02
CA HIS A 200 -31.20 -1.17 -0.97
C HIS A 200 -32.38 -2.05 -1.35
N TRP A 201 -32.16 -3.33 -1.67
CA TRP A 201 -33.23 -4.26 -2.02
C TRP A 201 -34.15 -4.54 -0.84
N LEU A 202 -33.59 -4.74 0.36
CA LEU A 202 -34.38 -4.90 1.56
C LEU A 202 -35.31 -3.71 1.80
N LYS A 203 -34.81 -2.49 1.64
CA LYS A 203 -35.63 -1.27 1.73
C LYS A 203 -36.73 -1.22 0.68
N LYS A 204 -36.41 -1.61 -0.55
CA LYS A 204 -37.40 -1.64 -1.64
C LYS A 204 -38.49 -2.68 -1.40
N LEU A 205 -38.13 -3.85 -0.87
CA LEU A 205 -39.10 -4.91 -0.52
C LEU A 205 -39.94 -4.54 0.70
N ALA A 206 -39.28 -4.12 1.77
CA ALA A 206 -39.92 -3.69 3.01
C ALA A 206 -40.83 -2.46 2.79
N GLY A 207 -40.39 -1.52 1.92
CA GLY A 207 -41.16 -0.32 1.59
C GLY A 207 -42.48 -0.57 0.83
N LYS A 208 -42.76 -1.82 0.39
CA LYS A 208 -44.07 -2.20 -0.15
C LYS A 208 -45.14 -2.34 0.96
N ARG A 209 -44.72 -2.60 2.20
CA ARG A 209 -45.60 -2.84 3.34
C ARG A 209 -45.33 -1.92 4.53
N LEU A 210 -44.14 -1.34 4.65
CA LEU A 210 -43.71 -0.52 5.78
C LEU A 210 -43.50 0.93 5.34
N ALA A 211 -43.68 1.86 6.29
CA ALA A 211 -43.34 3.26 6.07
C ALA A 211 -41.84 3.44 5.77
N LYS A 212 -41.46 4.52 5.08
CA LYS A 212 -40.07 4.80 4.65
C LYS A 212 -39.07 4.70 5.79
N ARG A 213 -39.38 5.21 6.98
CA ARG A 213 -38.51 5.11 8.17
C ARG A 213 -38.37 3.69 8.69
N GLN A 214 -39.47 2.93 8.71
CA GLN A 214 -39.49 1.53 9.17
C GLN A 214 -38.66 0.65 8.23
N SER A 215 -38.79 0.82 6.90
CA SER A 215 -38.00 0.10 5.93
C SER A 215 -36.51 0.46 6.01
N GLN A 216 -36.18 1.71 6.35
CA GLN A 216 -34.80 2.14 6.60
C GLN A 216 -34.25 1.50 7.90
N ALA A 217 -35.04 1.46 8.97
CA ALA A 217 -34.67 0.83 10.23
C ALA A 217 -34.46 -0.69 10.06
N ALA A 218 -35.28 -1.36 9.26
CA ALA A 218 -35.11 -2.78 8.93
C ALA A 218 -33.76 -3.03 8.24
N ALA A 219 -33.32 -2.14 7.33
CA ALA A 219 -32.01 -2.25 6.70
C ALA A 219 -30.85 -2.04 7.70
N VAL A 220 -30.99 -1.11 8.64
CA VAL A 220 -29.99 -0.89 9.71
C VAL A 220 -29.88 -2.13 10.61
N ILE A 221 -31.00 -2.69 11.04
CA ILE A 221 -31.04 -3.90 11.88
C ILE A 221 -30.39 -5.07 11.13
N PHE A 222 -30.76 -5.29 9.87
CA PHE A 222 -30.17 -6.35 9.06
C PHE A 222 -28.65 -6.22 8.95
N LEU A 223 -28.14 -5.03 8.67
CA LEU A 223 -26.68 -4.79 8.54
C LEU A 223 -25.96 -4.95 9.88
N ALA A 224 -26.58 -4.54 10.99
CA ALA A 224 -26.02 -4.74 12.33
C ALA A 224 -25.94 -6.23 12.69
N LEU A 225 -26.99 -6.99 12.41
CA LEU A 225 -27.02 -8.44 12.61
C LEU A 225 -26.00 -9.15 11.71
N ALA A 226 -25.96 -8.83 10.42
CA ALA A 226 -24.96 -9.38 9.51
C ALA A 226 -23.53 -9.08 10.00
N GLY A 227 -23.28 -7.86 10.48
CA GLY A 227 -21.98 -7.48 11.04
C GLY A 227 -21.62 -8.25 12.32
N SER A 228 -22.58 -8.52 13.17
CA SER A 228 -22.35 -9.28 14.42
C SER A 228 -22.02 -10.74 14.16
N LEU A 229 -22.51 -11.30 13.06
CA LEU A 229 -22.28 -12.70 12.67
C LEU A 229 -21.02 -12.90 11.84
N THR A 230 -20.55 -11.83 11.15
CA THR A 230 -19.42 -11.88 10.23
C THR A 230 -18.22 -11.12 10.80
N ASN A 231 -17.20 -10.88 9.98
CA ASN A 231 -16.13 -9.93 10.31
C ASN A 231 -16.67 -8.51 10.11
N PHE A 232 -16.77 -7.71 11.19
CA PHE A 232 -17.33 -6.34 11.13
C PHE A 232 -16.39 -5.40 10.36
N SER A 233 -16.30 -5.63 9.04
CA SER A 233 -15.36 -4.95 8.14
C SER A 233 -15.60 -3.43 8.09
N ASP A 234 -14.55 -2.69 7.73
CA ASP A 234 -14.61 -1.23 7.55
C ASP A 234 -15.67 -0.83 6.52
N SER A 235 -15.81 -1.62 5.46
CA SER A 235 -16.82 -1.44 4.42
C SER A 235 -18.24 -1.59 4.95
N LEU A 236 -18.49 -2.62 5.77
CA LEU A 236 -19.80 -2.84 6.40
C LEU A 236 -20.13 -1.71 7.38
N PHE A 237 -19.16 -1.31 8.22
CA PHE A 237 -19.34 -0.22 9.16
C PHE A 237 -19.74 1.09 8.44
N ARG A 238 -19.06 1.43 7.35
CA ARG A 238 -19.40 2.60 6.51
C ARG A 238 -20.84 2.51 5.96
N VAL A 239 -21.25 1.32 5.47
CA VAL A 239 -22.61 1.14 4.94
C VAL A 239 -23.63 1.30 6.06
N LEU A 240 -23.37 0.74 7.23
CA LEU A 240 -24.23 0.87 8.42
C LEU A 240 -24.38 2.36 8.81
N CYS A 241 -23.29 3.11 8.96
CA CYS A 241 -23.33 4.54 9.24
C CYS A 241 -24.13 5.33 8.18
N THR A 242 -23.99 4.93 6.91
CA THR A 242 -24.75 5.54 5.81
C THR A 242 -26.26 5.30 5.94
N GLN A 243 -26.68 4.10 6.33
CA GLN A 243 -28.09 3.78 6.54
C GLN A 243 -28.64 4.43 7.83
N MET A 244 -27.84 4.49 8.90
CA MET A 244 -28.19 5.19 10.15
C MET A 244 -28.39 6.69 9.90
N ALA A 245 -27.50 7.34 9.18
CA ALA A 245 -27.64 8.74 8.81
C ALA A 245 -28.94 9.03 8.03
N GLY A 246 -29.41 8.05 7.26
CA GLY A 246 -30.69 8.14 6.52
C GLY A 246 -31.95 8.00 7.38
N LEU A 247 -31.86 7.61 8.66
CA LEU A 247 -32.98 7.59 9.60
C LEU A 247 -33.33 8.97 10.15
N LEU A 248 -32.35 9.86 10.20
CA LEU A 248 -32.55 11.21 10.74
C LEU A 248 -33.26 12.09 9.71
N PRO A 249 -34.11 13.03 10.20
CA PRO A 249 -34.76 14.00 9.33
C PRO A 249 -33.71 14.97 8.79
N GLY A 250 -33.72 15.21 7.48
CA GLY A 250 -32.80 16.12 6.83
C GLY A 250 -32.71 15.92 5.33
N SER A 251 -31.88 16.70 4.67
CA SER A 251 -31.61 16.55 3.24
C SER A 251 -30.68 15.35 2.97
N THR A 252 -30.65 14.89 1.74
CA THR A 252 -29.67 13.86 1.31
C THR A 252 -28.22 14.31 1.49
N ARG A 253 -27.97 15.62 1.46
CA ARG A 253 -26.65 16.23 1.73
C ARG A 253 -26.30 16.11 3.20
N ASP A 254 -27.22 16.40 4.11
CA ASP A 254 -27.02 16.27 5.56
C ASP A 254 -26.76 14.81 5.95
N ALA A 255 -27.53 13.88 5.37
CA ALA A 255 -27.31 12.45 5.59
C ALA A 255 -25.95 11.97 5.03
N ALA A 256 -25.43 12.60 3.97
CA ALA A 256 -24.09 12.31 3.49
C ALA A 256 -23.01 12.81 4.46
N GLY A 257 -23.12 14.07 4.88
CA GLY A 257 -22.22 14.67 5.86
C GLY A 257 -22.21 13.92 7.19
N LEU A 258 -23.39 13.61 7.72
CA LEU A 258 -23.50 12.84 8.95
C LEU A 258 -22.88 11.44 8.83
N SER A 259 -23.07 10.77 7.68
CA SER A 259 -22.44 9.45 7.49
C SER A 259 -20.91 9.54 7.46
N ILE A 260 -20.33 10.58 6.87
CA ILE A 260 -18.89 10.86 6.90
C ILE A 260 -18.42 11.08 8.34
N LEU A 261 -19.12 11.94 9.08
CA LEU A 261 -18.80 12.25 10.48
C LEU A 261 -18.85 10.99 11.35
N LEU A 262 -19.92 10.20 11.27
CA LEU A 262 -20.04 8.95 12.04
C LEU A 262 -18.91 7.98 11.74
N VAL A 263 -18.53 7.80 10.48
CA VAL A 263 -17.42 6.91 10.13
C VAL A 263 -16.11 7.41 10.72
N LEU A 264 -15.79 8.69 10.54
CA LEU A 264 -14.50 9.24 10.94
C LEU A 264 -14.35 9.47 12.45
N LEU A 265 -15.46 9.68 13.17
CA LEU A 265 -15.43 9.77 14.64
C LEU A 265 -15.11 8.42 15.29
N PHE A 266 -15.60 7.31 14.72
CA PHE A 266 -15.35 5.98 15.27
C PHE A 266 -14.15 5.27 14.65
N ARG A 267 -13.81 5.56 13.38
CA ARG A 267 -12.72 4.94 12.63
C ARG A 267 -11.97 5.99 11.81
N PRO A 268 -11.21 6.88 12.45
CA PRO A 268 -10.55 8.01 11.79
C PRO A 268 -9.56 7.59 10.70
N TYR A 269 -8.92 6.45 10.86
CA TYR A 269 -8.00 5.88 9.87
C TYR A 269 -8.62 5.61 8.50
N MET A 270 -9.95 5.43 8.44
CA MET A 270 -10.65 5.17 7.18
C MET A 270 -10.55 6.33 6.19
N VAL A 271 -10.19 7.52 6.62
CA VAL A 271 -10.06 8.70 5.74
C VAL A 271 -9.09 8.45 4.56
N SER A 272 -8.07 7.63 4.75
CA SER A 272 -7.10 7.24 3.72
C SER A 272 -7.40 5.89 3.06
N GLU A 273 -8.48 5.21 3.44
CA GLU A 273 -8.81 3.90 2.91
C GLU A 273 -9.70 3.97 1.66
N MET A 274 -9.36 3.19 0.63
CA MET A 274 -10.16 3.12 -0.60
C MET A 274 -11.62 2.72 -0.32
N SER A 275 -11.84 1.87 0.70
CA SER A 275 -13.16 1.43 1.17
C SER A 275 -14.07 2.57 1.64
N PHE A 276 -13.50 3.71 2.02
CA PHE A 276 -14.21 4.93 2.40
C PHE A 276 -14.16 6.00 1.30
N VAL A 277 -12.98 6.24 0.72
CA VAL A 277 -12.74 7.33 -0.24
C VAL A 277 -13.61 7.15 -1.49
N LEU A 278 -13.51 6.00 -2.15
CA LEU A 278 -14.22 5.75 -3.42
C LEU A 278 -15.74 5.88 -3.29
N PRO A 279 -16.43 5.20 -2.36
CA PRO A 279 -17.88 5.33 -2.23
C PRO A 279 -18.33 6.74 -1.79
N THR A 280 -17.52 7.43 -1.01
CA THR A 280 -17.81 8.79 -0.56
C THR A 280 -17.76 9.77 -1.73
N VAL A 281 -16.70 9.73 -2.53
CA VAL A 281 -16.54 10.61 -3.70
C VAL A 281 -17.60 10.30 -4.78
N LEU A 282 -17.90 9.02 -5.02
CA LEU A 282 -19.00 8.62 -5.91
C LEU A 282 -20.34 9.18 -5.43
N ARG A 283 -20.63 9.09 -4.13
CA ARG A 283 -21.87 9.65 -3.56
C ARG A 283 -21.94 11.16 -3.76
N LEU A 284 -20.82 11.89 -3.57
CA LEU A 284 -20.74 13.31 -3.82
C LEU A 284 -21.00 13.65 -5.30
N ALA A 285 -20.44 12.89 -6.24
CA ALA A 285 -20.68 13.07 -7.67
C ALA A 285 -22.19 12.97 -8.01
N PHE A 286 -22.92 12.04 -7.39
CA PHE A 286 -24.37 11.93 -7.56
C PHE A 286 -25.16 13.05 -6.87
N LEU A 287 -24.70 13.53 -5.70
CA LEU A 287 -25.37 14.61 -4.96
C LEU A 287 -25.31 15.98 -5.66
N PHE A 288 -24.23 16.23 -6.38
CA PHE A 288 -24.01 17.51 -7.07
C PHE A 288 -24.56 17.53 -8.50
N ASN A 289 -25.05 16.40 -9.03
CA ASN A 289 -25.56 16.33 -10.39
C ASN A 289 -27.06 16.03 -10.43
N ARG A 290 -27.81 16.87 -11.18
CA ARG A 290 -29.26 16.66 -11.38
C ARG A 290 -29.56 15.53 -12.39
N SER A 291 -28.71 15.37 -13.40
CA SER A 291 -28.87 14.32 -14.43
C SER A 291 -28.18 13.03 -14.02
N ARG A 292 -28.89 11.91 -14.03
CA ARG A 292 -28.34 10.57 -13.72
C ARG A 292 -27.24 10.17 -14.71
N LEU A 293 -27.38 10.52 -15.97
CA LEU A 293 -26.38 10.20 -17.00
C LEU A 293 -25.07 10.95 -16.76
N ARG A 294 -25.17 12.27 -16.48
CA ARG A 294 -24.00 13.10 -16.12
C ARG A 294 -23.34 12.60 -14.83
N ALA A 295 -24.12 12.24 -13.82
CA ALA A 295 -23.58 11.70 -12.57
C ALA A 295 -22.81 10.39 -12.81
N ARG A 296 -23.27 9.51 -13.70
CA ARG A 296 -22.56 8.28 -14.08
C ARG A 296 -21.25 8.59 -14.81
N ALA A 297 -21.27 9.46 -15.81
CA ALA A 297 -20.08 9.85 -16.56
C ALA A 297 -19.03 10.49 -15.63
N LEU A 298 -19.44 11.41 -14.75
CA LEU A 298 -18.55 12.03 -13.76
C LEU A 298 -18.04 11.03 -12.73
N SER A 299 -18.86 10.06 -12.31
CA SER A 299 -18.39 9.03 -11.38
C SER A 299 -17.27 8.17 -11.99
N MET A 300 -17.33 7.87 -13.28
CA MET A 300 -16.22 7.18 -13.98
C MET A 300 -14.96 8.04 -14.01
N LEU A 301 -15.08 9.32 -14.38
CA LEU A 301 -13.92 10.23 -14.40
C LEU A 301 -13.29 10.46 -13.03
N VAL A 302 -14.05 10.33 -11.96
CA VAL A 302 -13.54 10.42 -10.57
C VAL A 302 -12.89 9.11 -10.14
N VAL A 303 -13.37 7.97 -10.62
CA VAL A 303 -12.80 6.64 -10.32
C VAL A 303 -11.39 6.50 -10.89
N ILE A 304 -11.13 7.04 -12.09
CA ILE A 304 -9.83 6.93 -12.78
C ILE A 304 -8.65 7.38 -11.88
N PRO A 305 -8.57 8.65 -11.43
CA PRO A 305 -7.43 9.06 -10.60
C PRO A 305 -7.36 8.31 -9.27
N LEU A 306 -8.50 7.94 -8.67
CA LEU A 306 -8.50 7.17 -7.43
C LEU A 306 -7.94 5.77 -7.63
N GLN A 307 -8.33 5.04 -8.68
CA GLN A 307 -7.76 3.74 -8.98
C GLN A 307 -6.27 3.83 -9.28
N LEU A 308 -5.86 4.83 -10.07
CA LEU A 308 -4.45 5.06 -10.37
C LEU A 308 -3.63 5.42 -9.11
N CYS A 309 -4.18 6.20 -8.16
CA CYS A 309 -3.47 6.53 -6.93
C CYS A 309 -3.35 5.36 -5.94
N PHE A 310 -4.32 4.43 -5.93
CA PHE A 310 -4.36 3.35 -4.96
C PHE A 310 -3.84 2.00 -5.49
N PHE A 311 -4.03 1.75 -6.78
CA PHE A 311 -3.71 0.47 -7.41
C PHE A 311 -2.69 0.62 -8.55
N HIS A 312 -2.34 1.85 -8.92
CA HIS A 312 -1.44 2.21 -10.04
C HIS A 312 -1.89 1.64 -11.39
N GLU A 313 -3.10 1.13 -11.44
CA GLU A 313 -3.72 0.57 -12.65
C GLU A 313 -5.22 0.78 -12.68
N ILE A 314 -5.76 0.75 -13.88
CA ILE A 314 -7.19 0.71 -14.14
C ILE A 314 -7.51 -0.25 -15.27
N ALA A 315 -8.29 -1.30 -15.00
CA ALA A 315 -8.86 -2.15 -16.02
C ALA A 315 -10.14 -1.50 -16.57
N ILE A 316 -10.08 -0.98 -17.79
CA ILE A 316 -11.16 -0.16 -18.38
C ILE A 316 -12.43 -0.98 -18.50
N VAL A 317 -12.37 -2.19 -19.06
CA VAL A 317 -13.54 -3.06 -19.26
C VAL A 317 -14.17 -3.44 -17.92
N GLN A 318 -13.36 -3.81 -16.93
CA GLN A 318 -13.83 -4.13 -15.59
C GLN A 318 -14.52 -2.94 -14.92
N THR A 319 -13.97 -1.74 -15.06
CA THR A 319 -14.56 -0.50 -14.54
C THR A 319 -15.93 -0.21 -15.16
N LEU A 320 -16.11 -0.45 -16.47
CA LEU A 320 -17.38 -0.32 -17.17
C LEU A 320 -18.40 -1.38 -16.71
N LEU A 321 -17.96 -2.63 -16.53
CA LEU A 321 -18.78 -3.76 -16.10
C LEU A 321 -18.98 -3.83 -14.58
N PHE A 322 -18.37 -2.92 -13.83
CA PHE A 322 -18.41 -2.94 -12.36
C PHE A 322 -19.84 -2.98 -11.80
N GLN A 323 -20.77 -2.21 -12.34
CA GLN A 323 -22.15 -2.15 -11.84
C GLN A 323 -22.92 -3.47 -12.01
N PRO A 324 -22.97 -4.12 -13.21
CA PRO A 324 -23.61 -5.42 -13.35
C PRO A 324 -22.90 -6.51 -12.52
N LEU A 325 -21.57 -6.58 -12.54
CA LEU A 325 -20.81 -7.56 -11.76
C LEU A 325 -21.12 -7.43 -10.27
N ARG A 326 -21.08 -6.23 -9.72
CA ARG A 326 -21.45 -5.96 -8.33
C ARG A 326 -22.84 -6.48 -7.96
N THR A 327 -23.80 -6.31 -8.85
CA THR A 327 -25.17 -6.74 -8.62
C THR A 327 -25.25 -8.27 -8.55
N LEU A 328 -24.56 -8.96 -9.43
CA LEU A 328 -24.49 -10.42 -9.47
C LEU A 328 -23.80 -10.98 -8.20
N TYR A 329 -22.67 -10.40 -7.79
CA TYR A 329 -22.01 -10.76 -6.54
C TYR A 329 -22.89 -10.53 -5.31
N ALA A 330 -23.68 -9.45 -5.28
CA ALA A 330 -24.61 -9.18 -4.19
C ALA A 330 -25.71 -10.25 -4.10
N LEU A 331 -26.12 -10.86 -5.21
CA LEU A 331 -27.08 -11.97 -5.21
C LEU A 331 -26.54 -13.24 -4.57
N LEU A 332 -25.22 -13.49 -4.68
CA LEU A 332 -24.59 -14.66 -4.02
C LEU A 332 -24.49 -14.53 -2.51
N TYR A 333 -24.48 -13.31 -1.98
CA TYR A 333 -24.21 -13.07 -0.55
C TYR A 333 -25.31 -13.65 0.36
N VAL A 334 -26.60 -13.49 0.02
CA VAL A 334 -27.71 -14.00 0.87
C VAL A 334 -27.73 -15.52 0.93
N PRO A 335 -27.67 -16.25 -0.20
CA PRO A 335 -27.58 -17.71 -0.15
C PRO A 335 -26.30 -18.21 0.54
N ALA A 336 -25.16 -17.53 0.39
CA ALA A 336 -23.93 -17.86 1.10
C ALA A 336 -24.10 -17.66 2.63
N LEU A 337 -24.75 -16.57 3.05
CA LEU A 337 -25.08 -16.36 4.46
C LEU A 337 -26.01 -17.44 5.01
N LEU A 338 -27.00 -17.89 4.22
CA LEU A 338 -27.86 -19.02 4.58
C LEU A 338 -27.05 -20.33 4.61
N GLY A 339 -26.07 -20.48 3.76
CA GLY A 339 -25.16 -21.62 3.72
C GLY A 339 -24.35 -21.85 5.00
N LEU A 340 -24.15 -20.79 5.81
CA LEU A 340 -23.57 -20.93 7.15
C LEU A 340 -24.46 -21.78 8.09
N PHE A 341 -25.77 -21.80 7.86
CA PHE A 341 -26.75 -22.56 8.67
C PHE A 341 -27.19 -23.84 7.96
N MET A 342 -27.16 -23.84 6.63
CA MET A 342 -27.64 -24.91 5.76
C MET A 342 -26.62 -25.19 4.64
N PRO A 343 -25.62 -26.06 4.85
CA PRO A 343 -24.54 -26.30 3.88
C PRO A 343 -25.02 -26.68 2.48
N ALA A 344 -26.16 -27.35 2.36
CA ALA A 344 -26.76 -27.72 1.06
C ALA A 344 -27.06 -26.52 0.14
N CYS A 345 -27.19 -25.30 0.70
CA CYS A 345 -27.39 -24.08 -0.08
C CYS A 345 -26.12 -23.60 -0.79
N ILE A 346 -24.94 -24.12 -0.46
CA ILE A 346 -23.64 -23.66 -1.00
C ILE A 346 -23.38 -24.29 -2.36
N THR A 347 -23.66 -25.59 -2.54
CA THR A 347 -23.34 -26.33 -3.76
C THR A 347 -23.81 -25.64 -5.05
N PRO A 348 -25.06 -25.16 -5.16
CA PRO A 348 -25.50 -24.48 -6.37
C PRO A 348 -24.82 -23.11 -6.59
N LEU A 349 -24.23 -22.51 -5.54
CA LEU A 349 -23.54 -21.23 -5.65
C LEU A 349 -22.15 -21.36 -6.26
N LEU A 350 -21.51 -22.52 -6.15
CA LEU A 350 -20.12 -22.73 -6.61
C LEU A 350 -19.98 -22.50 -8.10
N GLY A 351 -20.94 -23.01 -8.90
CA GLY A 351 -20.96 -22.79 -10.35
C GLY A 351 -21.15 -21.30 -10.72
N ALA A 352 -22.07 -20.61 -10.02
CA ALA A 352 -22.30 -19.20 -10.24
C ALA A 352 -21.11 -18.32 -9.81
N ALA A 353 -20.46 -18.66 -8.71
CA ALA A 353 -19.25 -17.99 -8.24
C ALA A 353 -18.10 -18.16 -9.25
N ALA A 354 -17.83 -19.39 -9.70
CA ALA A 354 -16.80 -19.68 -10.68
C ALA A 354 -17.03 -18.95 -12.03
N LEU A 355 -18.28 -18.91 -12.49
CA LEU A 355 -18.64 -18.14 -13.69
C LEU A 355 -18.36 -16.64 -13.51
N LEU A 356 -18.71 -16.07 -12.35
CA LEU A 356 -18.46 -14.65 -12.07
C LEU A 356 -16.97 -14.33 -11.96
N GLU A 357 -16.17 -15.24 -11.43
CA GLU A 357 -14.70 -15.12 -11.41
C GLU A 357 -14.14 -15.11 -12.82
N GLN A 358 -14.57 -16.06 -13.68
CA GLN A 358 -14.14 -16.10 -15.08
C GLN A 358 -14.54 -14.82 -15.83
N LEU A 359 -15.76 -14.33 -15.65
CA LEU A 359 -16.23 -13.08 -16.25
C LEU A 359 -15.42 -11.88 -15.74
N SER A 360 -15.07 -11.87 -14.46
CA SER A 360 -14.25 -10.83 -13.86
C SER A 360 -12.83 -10.85 -14.39
N ALA A 361 -12.21 -12.04 -14.49
CA ALA A 361 -10.88 -12.22 -15.07
C ALA A 361 -10.84 -11.81 -16.55
N ALA A 362 -11.85 -12.23 -17.33
CA ALA A 362 -12.00 -11.81 -18.74
C ALA A 362 -12.20 -10.29 -18.88
N ALA A 363 -12.75 -9.62 -17.87
CA ALA A 363 -12.91 -8.17 -17.86
C ALA A 363 -11.64 -7.41 -17.46
N GLN A 364 -10.60 -8.08 -16.97
CA GLN A 364 -9.28 -7.49 -16.69
C GLN A 364 -8.47 -7.28 -17.97
N THR A 365 -9.09 -6.65 -18.94
CA THR A 365 -8.48 -6.30 -20.23
C THR A 365 -8.38 -4.79 -20.37
N TRP A 366 -7.50 -4.34 -21.28
CA TRP A 366 -7.19 -2.94 -21.49
C TRP A 366 -6.78 -2.26 -20.17
N VAL A 367 -5.74 -2.79 -19.57
CA VAL A 367 -5.19 -2.25 -18.34
C VAL A 367 -4.29 -1.07 -18.67
N LEU A 368 -4.61 0.07 -18.07
CA LEU A 368 -3.79 1.27 -18.13
C LEU A 368 -3.05 1.38 -16.81
N THR A 369 -1.73 1.34 -16.86
CA THR A 369 -0.85 1.50 -15.69
C THR A 369 -0.28 2.91 -15.64
N TYR A 370 -0.33 3.55 -14.49
CA TYR A 370 0.23 4.88 -14.28
C TYR A 370 0.28 5.24 -12.79
N TYR A 371 1.41 5.75 -12.32
CA TYR A 371 1.53 6.37 -11.01
C TYR A 371 1.42 7.89 -11.16
N PRO A 372 0.26 8.51 -10.80
CA PRO A 372 0.01 9.91 -11.12
C PRO A 372 0.82 10.86 -10.25
N SER A 373 1.52 11.80 -10.87
CA SER A 373 2.17 12.89 -10.17
C SER A 373 1.13 13.84 -9.53
N VAL A 374 1.55 14.57 -8.50
CA VAL A 374 0.69 15.57 -7.84
C VAL A 374 0.16 16.59 -8.86
N LEU A 375 1.01 17.03 -9.79
CA LEU A 375 0.62 17.97 -10.85
C LEU A 375 -0.48 17.39 -11.75
N TRP A 376 -0.33 16.12 -12.16
CA TRP A 376 -1.33 15.43 -12.96
C TRP A 376 -2.68 15.36 -12.23
N ILE A 377 -2.68 15.02 -10.94
CA ILE A 377 -3.89 14.97 -10.10
C ILE A 377 -4.55 16.36 -10.02
N LEU A 378 -3.77 17.41 -9.81
CA LEU A 378 -4.28 18.78 -9.76
C LEU A 378 -4.88 19.23 -11.09
N CYS A 379 -4.22 18.92 -12.22
CA CYS A 379 -4.75 19.17 -13.56
C CYS A 379 -6.06 18.41 -13.81
N TRP A 380 -6.12 17.12 -13.41
CA TRP A 380 -7.32 16.31 -13.53
C TRP A 380 -8.48 16.89 -12.71
N ILE A 381 -8.25 17.23 -11.44
CA ILE A 381 -9.25 17.84 -10.58
C ILE A 381 -9.74 19.17 -11.18
N TRP A 382 -8.83 20.01 -11.66
CA TRP A 382 -9.19 21.28 -12.29
C TRP A 382 -10.06 21.07 -13.53
N LEU A 383 -9.75 20.12 -14.39
CA LEU A 383 -10.54 19.76 -15.56
C LEU A 383 -11.92 19.21 -15.17
N LEU A 384 -12.00 18.37 -14.12
CA LEU A 384 -13.28 17.89 -13.59
C LEU A 384 -14.15 19.05 -13.07
N LEU A 385 -13.60 19.97 -12.31
CA LEU A 385 -14.33 21.14 -11.81
C LEU A 385 -14.82 22.02 -12.96
N ARG A 386 -14.00 22.18 -14.00
CA ARG A 386 -14.38 22.88 -15.23
C ARG A 386 -15.50 22.17 -15.99
N LEU A 387 -15.43 20.83 -16.08
CA LEU A 387 -16.47 20.03 -16.72
C LEU A 387 -17.83 20.13 -15.99
N LEU A 388 -17.78 20.16 -14.64
CA LEU A 388 -18.97 20.40 -13.82
C LEU A 388 -19.64 21.73 -14.12
N LYS A 389 -18.84 22.77 -14.40
CA LYS A 389 -19.34 24.12 -14.67
C LYS A 389 -19.85 24.29 -16.11
N GLU A 390 -19.10 23.83 -17.11
CA GLU A 390 -19.34 24.22 -18.50
C GLU A 390 -19.67 23.06 -19.46
N ASN A 391 -19.39 21.81 -19.15
CA ASN A 391 -19.61 20.60 -19.96
C ASN A 391 -19.32 20.79 -21.48
N LYS A 392 -18.16 21.35 -21.82
CA LYS A 392 -17.75 21.60 -23.20
C LYS A 392 -16.95 20.42 -23.75
N ALA A 393 -17.13 20.07 -25.03
CA ALA A 393 -16.37 19.03 -25.73
C ALA A 393 -14.84 19.23 -25.59
N ARG A 394 -14.37 20.49 -25.61
CA ARG A 394 -12.96 20.83 -25.39
C ARG A 394 -12.43 20.30 -24.04
N THR A 395 -13.21 20.35 -22.97
CA THR A 395 -12.77 19.84 -21.64
C THR A 395 -12.66 18.31 -21.64
N TRP A 396 -13.53 17.61 -22.34
CA TRP A 396 -13.41 16.17 -22.55
C TRP A 396 -12.15 15.82 -23.34
N GLY A 397 -11.86 16.59 -24.41
CA GLY A 397 -10.62 16.42 -25.18
C GLY A 397 -9.37 16.64 -24.33
N MET A 398 -9.36 17.64 -23.43
CA MET A 398 -8.24 17.88 -22.51
C MET A 398 -8.06 16.76 -21.49
N LEU A 399 -9.14 16.16 -20.97
CA LEU A 399 -9.06 14.99 -20.08
C LEU A 399 -8.50 13.76 -20.81
N ALA A 400 -8.97 13.51 -22.04
CA ALA A 400 -8.44 12.44 -22.88
C ALA A 400 -6.95 12.66 -23.22
N LEU A 401 -6.55 13.91 -23.52
CA LEU A 401 -5.16 14.26 -23.78
C LEU A 401 -4.28 14.07 -22.52
N LEU A 402 -4.75 14.48 -21.35
CA LEU A 402 -4.03 14.29 -20.10
C LEU A 402 -3.85 12.79 -19.79
N LEU A 403 -4.85 11.98 -20.07
CA LEU A 403 -4.76 10.52 -19.93
C LEU A 403 -3.79 9.91 -20.95
N ALA A 404 -3.83 10.36 -22.21
CA ALA A 404 -2.87 9.92 -23.23
C ALA A 404 -1.43 10.36 -22.89
N PHE A 405 -1.26 11.59 -22.38
CA PHE A 405 0.04 12.10 -21.93
C PHE A 405 0.65 11.22 -20.84
N SER A 406 -0.16 10.71 -19.90
CA SER A 406 0.32 9.80 -18.87
C SER A 406 1.00 8.53 -19.42
N GLN A 407 0.75 8.15 -20.68
CA GLN A 407 1.37 6.97 -21.29
C GLN A 407 2.74 7.27 -21.90
N VAL A 408 2.98 8.53 -22.26
CA VAL A 408 4.23 8.97 -22.93
C VAL A 408 5.16 9.78 -22.02
N GLU A 409 4.70 10.17 -20.83
CA GLU A 409 5.44 11.00 -19.87
C GLU A 409 6.87 10.46 -19.60
N GLY A 410 7.02 9.15 -19.43
CA GLY A 410 8.32 8.54 -19.15
C GLY A 410 9.36 8.71 -20.28
N TYR A 411 8.91 8.88 -21.54
CA TYR A 411 9.84 9.19 -22.64
C TYR A 411 10.33 10.64 -22.62
N LEU A 412 9.70 11.49 -21.83
CA LEU A 412 10.09 12.89 -21.63
C LEU A 412 10.89 13.10 -20.34
N ASP A 413 11.04 12.06 -19.53
CA ASP A 413 11.81 12.14 -18.28
C ASP A 413 13.31 12.22 -18.57
N PRO A 414 13.98 13.34 -18.27
CA PRO A 414 15.39 13.53 -18.57
C PRO A 414 16.33 12.97 -17.49
N PHE A 415 15.79 12.40 -16.42
CA PHE A 415 16.59 11.95 -15.28
C PHE A 415 17.17 10.56 -15.49
N PHE A 416 18.44 10.40 -15.16
CA PHE A 416 18.97 9.12 -14.70
C PHE A 416 18.43 8.84 -13.31
N GLU A 417 18.04 7.60 -13.07
CA GLU A 417 17.58 7.16 -11.77
C GLU A 417 18.39 5.97 -11.28
N VAL A 418 18.88 6.05 -10.06
CA VAL A 418 19.46 4.92 -9.32
C VAL A 418 18.63 4.70 -8.08
N MET A 419 18.02 3.53 -7.94
CA MET A 419 17.16 3.20 -6.82
C MET A 419 17.67 1.95 -6.11
N ILE A 420 17.97 2.06 -4.82
CA ILE A 420 18.14 0.91 -3.94
C ILE A 420 16.76 0.53 -3.44
N ILE A 421 16.32 -0.67 -3.75
CA ILE A 421 14.98 -1.17 -3.40
C ILE A 421 15.05 -1.74 -1.98
N ASP A 422 14.09 -1.40 -1.15
CA ASP A 422 13.94 -2.03 0.17
C ASP A 422 13.31 -3.43 -0.03
N VAL A 423 14.15 -4.43 -0.05
CA VAL A 423 13.78 -5.86 -0.17
C VAL A 423 13.79 -6.59 1.18
N GLY A 424 14.08 -5.86 2.27
CA GLY A 424 14.46 -6.41 3.54
C GLY A 424 15.93 -6.81 3.52
N GLN A 425 16.27 -8.03 3.97
CA GLN A 425 17.63 -8.53 3.84
C GLN A 425 17.91 -8.96 2.42
N GLY A 426 18.98 -8.44 1.83
CA GLY A 426 19.45 -8.69 0.46
C GLY A 426 19.66 -7.43 -0.37
N ASP A 427 20.14 -7.60 -1.58
CA ASP A 427 20.45 -6.51 -2.51
C ASP A 427 19.54 -6.54 -3.73
N CYS A 428 19.09 -5.35 -4.11
CA CYS A 428 18.42 -5.12 -5.37
C CYS A 428 18.50 -3.63 -5.73
N ALA A 429 19.18 -3.30 -6.80
CA ALA A 429 19.26 -1.94 -7.30
C ALA A 429 18.72 -1.85 -8.73
N LEU A 430 17.92 -0.82 -9.00
CA LEU A 430 17.36 -0.53 -10.32
C LEU A 430 17.94 0.77 -10.84
N ILE A 431 18.54 0.72 -12.02
CA ILE A 431 19.12 1.87 -12.73
C ILE A 431 18.30 2.09 -14.00
N SER A 432 17.69 3.26 -14.13
CA SER A 432 16.90 3.63 -15.31
C SER A 432 17.54 4.79 -16.04
N LEU A 433 17.71 4.63 -17.34
CA LEU A 433 18.25 5.67 -18.22
C LEU A 433 17.17 6.68 -18.58
N PRO A 434 17.55 7.94 -18.87
CA PRO A 434 16.63 8.98 -19.33
C PRO A 434 15.84 8.51 -20.54
N HIS A 435 14.64 9.07 -20.70
CA HIS A 435 13.80 8.85 -21.87
C HIS A 435 13.47 7.37 -22.14
N ARG A 436 13.57 6.51 -21.12
CA ARG A 436 13.41 5.04 -21.22
C ARG A 436 14.38 4.38 -22.20
N GLN A 437 15.60 4.87 -22.27
CA GLN A 437 16.62 4.34 -23.19
C GLN A 437 17.19 2.99 -22.76
N GLY A 438 17.02 2.63 -21.49
CA GLY A 438 17.46 1.33 -20.98
C GLY A 438 17.22 1.18 -19.49
N THR A 439 17.26 -0.07 -19.04
CA THR A 439 17.09 -0.45 -17.64
C THR A 439 18.14 -1.50 -17.28
N LEU A 440 18.91 -1.20 -16.24
CA LEU A 440 19.87 -2.10 -15.65
C LEU A 440 19.44 -2.43 -14.22
N MET A 441 19.58 -3.69 -13.82
CA MET A 441 19.39 -4.13 -12.46
C MET A 441 20.66 -4.76 -11.92
N ILE A 442 20.98 -4.51 -10.65
CA ILE A 442 22.08 -5.16 -9.93
C ILE A 442 21.45 -5.92 -8.79
N ASP A 443 21.64 -7.23 -8.80
CA ASP A 443 21.03 -8.24 -7.95
C ASP A 443 19.49 -8.31 -8.02
N ALA A 444 18.96 -9.46 -7.67
CA ALA A 444 17.54 -9.77 -7.80
C ALA A 444 16.88 -10.16 -6.46
N ALA A 445 17.60 -10.06 -5.38
CA ALA A 445 17.22 -10.44 -4.02
C ALA A 445 16.40 -11.74 -3.93
N GLY A 446 16.58 -12.49 -2.87
CA GLY A 446 15.79 -13.68 -2.58
C GLY A 446 15.33 -13.72 -1.13
N SER A 447 14.27 -14.48 -0.85
CA SER A 447 13.83 -14.75 0.50
C SER A 447 13.20 -16.12 0.62
N LEU A 448 13.58 -16.87 1.65
CA LEU A 448 12.99 -18.18 1.94
C LEU A 448 11.56 -18.09 2.48
N TYR A 449 11.10 -16.89 2.86
CA TYR A 449 9.82 -16.70 3.54
C TYR A 449 8.75 -16.06 2.69
N ARG A 450 9.14 -15.38 1.58
CA ARG A 450 8.22 -14.63 0.71
C ARG A 450 8.82 -14.45 -0.67
N SER A 451 7.97 -14.23 -1.64
CA SER A 451 8.39 -13.88 -2.99
C SER A 451 8.72 -12.37 -3.07
N ILE A 452 10.00 -12.02 -3.09
CA ILE A 452 10.46 -10.64 -3.33
C ILE A 452 10.11 -10.19 -4.75
N PRO A 453 10.35 -10.98 -5.81
CA PRO A 453 10.02 -10.59 -7.18
C PRO A 453 8.54 -10.22 -7.35
N ARG A 454 7.59 -11.03 -6.85
CA ARG A 454 6.14 -10.76 -7.02
C ARG A 454 5.62 -9.66 -6.12
N GLN A 455 6.13 -9.56 -4.90
CA GLN A 455 5.56 -8.67 -3.89
C GLN A 455 6.17 -7.27 -3.92
N ILE A 456 7.44 -7.13 -4.34
CA ILE A 456 8.18 -5.87 -4.30
C ILE A 456 8.63 -5.43 -5.69
N ILE A 457 9.41 -6.27 -6.41
CA ILE A 457 10.06 -5.84 -7.65
C ILE A 457 9.04 -5.64 -8.78
N ALA A 458 8.17 -6.62 -9.03
CA ALA A 458 7.19 -6.54 -10.11
C ALA A 458 6.21 -5.36 -9.98
N PRO A 459 5.62 -5.05 -8.80
CA PRO A 459 4.83 -3.84 -8.63
C PRO A 459 5.62 -2.56 -8.91
N LEU A 460 6.89 -2.48 -8.49
CA LEU A 460 7.75 -1.33 -8.73
C LEU A 460 8.04 -1.14 -10.22
N LEU A 461 8.41 -2.21 -10.94
CA LEU A 461 8.63 -2.17 -12.39
C LEU A 461 7.37 -1.75 -13.14
N LYS A 462 6.21 -2.26 -12.72
CA LYS A 462 4.91 -1.89 -13.27
C LYS A 462 4.60 -0.41 -13.07
N ASP A 463 4.87 0.15 -11.88
CA ASP A 463 4.67 1.57 -11.59
C ASP A 463 5.55 2.47 -12.47
N LYS A 464 6.77 2.03 -12.72
CA LYS A 464 7.72 2.69 -13.61
C LYS A 464 7.46 2.39 -15.09
N LYS A 465 6.52 1.49 -15.41
CA LYS A 465 6.22 0.98 -16.77
C LYS A 465 7.47 0.40 -17.44
N ILE A 466 8.21 -0.37 -16.68
CA ILE A 466 9.36 -1.14 -17.15
C ILE A 466 8.85 -2.54 -17.46
N ASP A 467 8.76 -2.87 -18.73
CA ASP A 467 8.27 -4.17 -19.21
C ASP A 467 9.42 -5.14 -19.51
N ARG A 468 10.66 -4.60 -19.54
CA ARG A 468 11.88 -5.35 -19.84
C ARG A 468 13.05 -4.78 -19.03
N ILE A 469 13.88 -5.67 -18.51
CA ILE A 469 15.20 -5.36 -17.95
C ILE A 469 16.22 -5.69 -19.04
N ASP A 470 16.97 -4.69 -19.49
CA ASP A 470 17.95 -4.88 -20.57
C ASP A 470 19.15 -5.67 -20.09
N LYS A 471 19.60 -5.42 -18.86
CA LYS A 471 20.70 -6.15 -18.22
C LYS A 471 20.43 -6.37 -16.75
N LEU A 472 20.72 -7.56 -16.27
CA LEU A 472 20.76 -7.91 -14.85
C LEU A 472 22.17 -8.40 -14.51
N ILE A 473 22.86 -7.70 -13.64
CA ILE A 473 24.16 -8.12 -13.10
C ILE A 473 23.88 -8.84 -11.78
N LEU A 474 24.28 -10.08 -11.65
CA LEU A 474 24.32 -10.80 -10.38
C LEU A 474 25.73 -10.70 -9.81
N THR A 475 25.85 -10.10 -8.63
CA THR A 475 27.15 -9.88 -8.02
C THR A 475 27.82 -11.19 -7.60
N HIS A 476 27.03 -12.12 -7.05
CA HIS A 476 27.42 -13.49 -6.64
C HIS A 476 26.17 -14.36 -6.42
N ASP A 477 26.37 -15.64 -6.09
CA ASP A 477 25.30 -16.64 -6.08
C ASP A 477 24.54 -16.76 -4.75
N ASP A 478 24.84 -15.96 -3.73
CA ASP A 478 24.12 -16.01 -2.47
C ASP A 478 22.64 -15.71 -2.66
N HIS A 479 21.80 -16.42 -1.88
CA HIS A 479 20.36 -16.40 -2.07
C HIS A 479 19.72 -15.00 -1.93
N ASP A 480 20.27 -14.14 -1.08
CA ASP A 480 19.79 -12.76 -0.89
C ASP A 480 20.28 -11.79 -1.99
N HIS A 481 21.05 -12.28 -2.98
CA HIS A 481 21.44 -11.57 -4.20
C HIS A 481 20.85 -12.19 -5.46
N SER A 482 20.96 -13.52 -5.63
CA SER A 482 20.56 -14.23 -6.85
C SER A 482 19.20 -14.92 -6.75
N GLY A 483 18.71 -15.20 -5.53
CA GLY A 483 17.58 -16.10 -5.29
C GLY A 483 16.25 -15.72 -5.91
N GLY A 484 16.07 -14.45 -6.29
CA GLY A 484 14.87 -13.98 -6.99
C GLY A 484 14.91 -14.12 -8.50
N LEU A 485 16.07 -14.44 -9.11
CA LEU A 485 16.26 -14.45 -10.56
C LEU A 485 15.24 -15.30 -11.31
N GLN A 486 15.08 -16.55 -10.90
CA GLN A 486 14.19 -17.47 -11.61
C GLN A 486 12.75 -16.95 -11.63
N GLU A 487 12.23 -16.54 -10.48
CA GLU A 487 10.87 -16.03 -10.37
C GLU A 487 10.71 -14.67 -11.09
N LEU A 488 11.73 -13.81 -11.06
CA LEU A 488 11.72 -12.54 -11.77
C LEU A 488 11.65 -12.73 -13.29
N SER A 489 12.39 -13.70 -13.84
CA SER A 489 12.37 -14.03 -15.27
C SER A 489 11.02 -14.56 -15.77
N GLU A 490 10.18 -15.13 -14.88
CA GLU A 490 8.81 -15.51 -15.20
C GLU A 490 7.84 -14.31 -15.28
N ILE A 491 8.22 -13.18 -14.67
CA ILE A 491 7.33 -12.02 -14.51
C ILE A 491 7.68 -10.91 -15.50
N VAL A 492 8.97 -10.68 -15.75
CA VAL A 492 9.48 -9.63 -16.62
C VAL A 492 10.52 -10.21 -17.58
N GLU A 493 10.54 -9.69 -18.82
CA GLU A 493 11.58 -10.05 -19.77
C GLU A 493 12.94 -9.52 -19.30
N ILE A 494 13.94 -10.41 -19.17
CA ILE A 494 15.32 -10.05 -18.90
C ILE A 494 16.13 -10.40 -20.15
N ALA A 495 16.69 -9.38 -20.81
CA ALA A 495 17.36 -9.59 -22.08
C ALA A 495 18.74 -10.24 -21.93
N GLU A 496 19.47 -9.88 -20.88
CA GLU A 496 20.80 -10.38 -20.60
C GLU A 496 21.01 -10.52 -19.10
N VAL A 497 21.54 -11.67 -18.65
CA VAL A 497 21.97 -11.90 -17.28
C VAL A 497 23.48 -12.03 -17.26
N ILE A 498 24.14 -11.19 -16.49
CA ILE A 498 25.61 -11.13 -16.38
C ILE A 498 26.01 -11.72 -15.03
N THR A 499 26.74 -12.83 -15.07
CA THR A 499 27.26 -13.52 -13.89
C THR A 499 28.80 -13.61 -13.92
N VAL A 500 29.43 -13.14 -14.99
CA VAL A 500 30.88 -13.22 -15.23
C VAL A 500 31.43 -11.81 -15.34
N LYS A 501 32.56 -11.55 -14.69
CA LYS A 501 33.17 -10.21 -14.58
C LYS A 501 33.57 -9.64 -15.94
N GLU A 502 34.02 -10.49 -16.86
CA GLU A 502 34.51 -10.11 -18.19
C GLU A 502 33.38 -9.59 -19.11
N ASP A 503 32.13 -9.98 -18.84
CA ASP A 503 30.97 -9.63 -19.66
C ASP A 503 30.34 -8.27 -19.28
N VAL A 504 30.81 -7.63 -18.20
CA VAL A 504 30.30 -6.33 -17.72
C VAL A 504 30.87 -5.16 -18.54
N VAL A 505 31.18 -5.35 -19.78
CA VAL A 505 31.63 -4.25 -20.66
C VAL A 505 30.43 -3.72 -21.43
N ASP A 506 29.73 -2.76 -20.85
CA ASP A 506 28.73 -1.99 -21.59
C ASP A 506 29.34 -0.62 -22.02
N PRO A 507 29.33 -0.30 -23.31
CA PRO A 507 29.81 0.99 -23.79
C PRO A 507 29.00 2.18 -23.24
N LEU A 508 27.85 1.91 -22.58
CA LEU A 508 27.01 2.98 -22.07
C LEU A 508 27.32 3.36 -20.62
N LEU A 509 27.67 2.46 -19.68
CA LEU A 509 27.66 2.86 -18.26
C LEU A 509 28.54 2.08 -17.28
N VAL A 510 28.69 0.77 -17.36
CA VAL A 510 29.23 -0.01 -16.24
C VAL A 510 30.56 -0.62 -16.57
N GLN A 511 31.56 -0.36 -15.74
CA GLN A 511 32.83 -1.09 -15.74
C GLN A 511 32.87 -1.99 -14.52
N ALA A 512 33.10 -3.29 -14.68
CA ALA A 512 33.43 -4.13 -13.56
C ALA A 512 34.84 -3.79 -13.08
N LEU A 513 34.94 -3.42 -11.83
CA LEU A 513 36.22 -3.34 -11.15
C LEU A 513 36.59 -4.73 -10.66
N ILE A 514 37.57 -5.35 -11.21
CA ILE A 514 37.93 -6.70 -10.94
C ILE A 514 39.07 -6.76 -9.92
N PRO A 515 38.90 -7.46 -8.81
CA PRO A 515 40.02 -8.25 -8.30
C PRO A 515 40.17 -9.51 -9.18
N GLU A 516 41.30 -9.68 -9.85
CA GLU A 516 41.67 -10.94 -10.57
C GLU A 516 41.86 -12.13 -9.61
N TYR A 517 41.29 -12.10 -8.49
CA TYR A 517 41.56 -13.02 -7.43
C TYR A 517 40.29 -13.86 -7.21
N ALA A 518 40.44 -15.16 -7.46
CA ALA A 518 39.43 -16.09 -7.03
C ALA A 518 39.54 -16.22 -5.51
N GLY A 519 38.64 -15.57 -4.78
CA GLY A 519 38.53 -15.73 -3.34
C GLY A 519 38.11 -17.15 -2.99
N GLU A 520 38.45 -17.59 -1.79
CA GLU A 520 38.00 -18.87 -1.25
C GLU A 520 36.49 -18.85 -0.89
N ASP A 521 35.90 -17.66 -0.83
CA ASP A 521 34.52 -17.37 -0.43
C ASP A 521 33.76 -16.72 -1.60
N GLU A 522 32.46 -17.04 -1.74
CA GLU A 522 31.59 -16.51 -2.80
C GLU A 522 31.47 -14.98 -2.70
N ASN A 523 31.42 -14.43 -1.50
CA ASN A 523 31.36 -12.99 -1.25
C ASN A 523 32.59 -12.24 -1.82
N GLU A 524 33.78 -12.81 -1.62
CA GLU A 524 35.02 -12.22 -2.16
C GLU A 524 35.09 -12.29 -3.70
N ASN A 525 34.21 -13.03 -4.34
CA ASN A 525 34.09 -13.11 -5.79
C ASN A 525 33.03 -12.15 -6.36
N SER A 526 32.41 -11.31 -5.52
CA SER A 526 31.39 -10.35 -5.95
C SER A 526 31.85 -9.51 -7.13
N ILE A 527 30.97 -9.30 -8.10
CA ILE A 527 31.15 -8.35 -9.18
C ILE A 527 30.99 -6.93 -8.63
N VAL A 528 32.07 -6.19 -8.57
CA VAL A 528 32.05 -4.78 -8.18
C VAL A 528 31.74 -3.92 -9.40
N SER A 529 30.67 -3.16 -9.35
CA SER A 529 30.20 -2.33 -10.46
C SER A 529 30.55 -0.86 -10.24
N TRP A 530 31.30 -0.25 -11.16
CA TRP A 530 31.59 1.18 -11.16
C TRP A 530 31.02 1.83 -12.42
N PHE A 531 30.33 2.96 -12.27
CA PHE A 531 29.71 3.68 -13.38
C PHE A 531 29.54 5.16 -13.09
N GLY A 532 29.51 5.97 -14.13
CA GLY A 532 29.28 7.41 -14.05
C GLY A 532 27.94 7.81 -14.68
N LEU A 533 27.15 8.62 -13.98
CA LEU A 533 25.89 9.16 -14.47
C LEU A 533 25.85 10.67 -14.18
N ASP A 534 25.80 11.47 -15.23
CA ASP A 534 25.67 12.94 -15.14
C ASP A 534 26.64 13.59 -14.12
N GLY A 535 27.91 13.15 -14.14
CA GLY A 535 28.95 13.68 -13.27
C GLY A 535 28.91 13.18 -11.83
N LEU A 536 28.16 12.15 -11.51
CA LEU A 536 28.28 11.37 -10.28
C LEU A 536 28.83 9.98 -10.59
N HIS A 537 29.80 9.54 -9.80
CA HIS A 537 30.41 8.21 -9.89
C HIS A 537 29.86 7.32 -8.79
N TYR A 538 29.35 6.18 -9.20
CA TYR A 538 28.76 5.16 -8.32
C TYR A 538 29.70 3.97 -8.22
N LEU A 539 29.82 3.42 -7.02
CA LEU A 539 30.54 2.19 -6.76
C LEU A 539 29.66 1.24 -5.94
N PHE A 540 29.34 0.09 -6.53
CA PHE A 540 28.52 -0.97 -5.92
C PHE A 540 29.41 -2.15 -5.62
N MET A 541 29.55 -2.48 -4.33
CA MET A 541 30.55 -3.44 -3.84
C MET A 541 30.09 -4.89 -3.88
N GLY A 542 28.79 -5.17 -4.08
CA GLY A 542 28.22 -6.49 -3.73
C GLY A 542 28.51 -6.81 -2.27
N ASP A 543 28.99 -8.01 -2.00
CA ASP A 543 29.41 -8.44 -0.66
C ASP A 543 30.94 -8.56 -0.50
N LEU A 544 31.68 -7.86 -1.39
CA LEU A 544 33.13 -7.84 -1.35
C LEU A 544 33.65 -7.36 0.01
N GLY A 545 34.55 -8.13 0.60
CA GLY A 545 35.17 -7.85 1.88
C GLY A 545 36.45 -7.00 1.80
N VAL A 546 37.07 -6.78 2.98
CA VAL A 546 38.28 -5.95 3.16
C VAL A 546 39.46 -6.40 2.28
N LYS A 547 39.58 -7.69 1.95
CA LYS A 547 40.65 -8.18 1.06
C LYS A 547 40.49 -7.61 -0.36
N GLY A 548 39.26 -7.68 -0.89
CA GLY A 548 38.94 -7.13 -2.20
C GLY A 548 39.05 -5.60 -2.24
N GLU A 549 38.66 -4.90 -1.17
CA GLU A 549 38.86 -3.44 -1.03
C GLU A 549 40.34 -3.05 -1.17
N LYS A 550 41.24 -3.76 -0.49
CA LYS A 550 42.67 -3.54 -0.61
C LYS A 550 43.18 -3.73 -2.03
N GLU A 551 42.67 -4.73 -2.73
CA GLU A 551 43.04 -5.01 -4.11
C GLU A 551 42.54 -3.90 -5.05
N ILE A 552 41.32 -3.39 -4.85
CA ILE A 552 40.81 -2.24 -5.60
C ILE A 552 41.72 -1.02 -5.40
N LEU A 553 42.04 -0.69 -4.14
CA LEU A 553 42.93 0.44 -3.85
C LEU A 553 44.35 0.26 -4.43
N ARG A 554 44.84 -0.98 -4.50
CA ARG A 554 46.16 -1.27 -5.13
C ARG A 554 46.15 -1.08 -6.62
N ARG A 555 45.02 -1.37 -7.31
CA ARG A 555 44.91 -1.29 -8.78
C ARG A 555 44.57 0.09 -9.31
N TYR A 556 43.72 0.82 -8.55
CA TYR A 556 43.18 2.09 -8.98
C TYR A 556 43.68 3.22 -8.10
N ASP A 557 44.75 3.92 -8.50
CA ASP A 557 45.37 4.98 -7.71
C ASP A 557 44.43 6.15 -7.36
N ALA A 558 43.44 6.42 -8.22
CA ALA A 558 42.43 7.46 -7.99
C ALA A 558 41.08 7.02 -8.60
N LEU A 559 40.26 6.33 -7.82
CA LEU A 559 38.93 5.90 -8.22
C LEU A 559 37.92 6.96 -7.81
N PRO A 560 37.32 7.72 -8.76
CA PRO A 560 36.23 8.63 -8.40
C PRO A 560 35.05 7.87 -7.86
N CYS A 561 34.57 8.28 -6.67
CA CYS A 561 33.41 7.69 -6.03
C CYS A 561 32.62 8.78 -5.29
N ASP A 562 31.46 9.13 -5.82
CA ASP A 562 30.55 10.08 -5.17
C ASP A 562 29.52 9.32 -4.32
N ILE A 563 29.04 8.20 -4.82
CA ILE A 563 28.04 7.35 -4.18
C ILE A 563 28.62 5.95 -4.00
N LEU A 564 28.72 5.51 -2.76
CA LEU A 564 29.20 4.18 -2.42
C LEU A 564 28.04 3.31 -1.90
N LYS A 565 27.68 2.23 -2.60
CA LYS A 565 26.88 1.16 -2.01
C LYS A 565 27.82 0.29 -1.17
N ILE A 566 27.64 0.34 0.13
CA ILE A 566 28.43 -0.37 1.13
C ILE A 566 28.43 -1.88 0.85
N GLY A 567 29.59 -2.52 0.98
CA GLY A 567 29.72 -3.96 0.80
C GLY A 567 29.10 -4.75 1.95
N HIS A 568 28.62 -5.95 1.64
CA HIS A 568 28.14 -6.97 2.58
C HIS A 568 27.16 -6.42 3.63
N HIS A 569 26.18 -5.63 3.16
CA HIS A 569 25.14 -5.00 3.98
C HIS A 569 25.64 -4.19 5.19
N GLY A 570 26.91 -3.78 5.18
CA GLY A 570 27.57 -3.11 6.30
C GLY A 570 28.12 -4.06 7.37
N SER A 571 28.51 -5.27 6.98
CA SER A 571 29.25 -6.21 7.83
C SER A 571 30.59 -5.61 8.31
N ASP A 572 31.07 -6.02 9.47
CA ASP A 572 32.41 -5.66 9.96
C ASP A 572 33.56 -6.27 9.13
N THR A 573 33.24 -7.22 8.23
CA THR A 573 34.18 -7.79 7.27
C THR A 573 34.37 -6.93 6.01
N SER A 574 33.68 -5.80 5.88
CA SER A 574 33.72 -4.88 4.74
C SER A 574 33.87 -3.43 5.19
N SER A 575 33.98 -2.52 4.24
CA SER A 575 33.97 -1.05 4.44
C SER A 575 35.04 -0.56 5.42
N SER A 576 36.28 -1.00 5.18
CA SER A 576 37.44 -0.65 6.02
C SER A 576 37.68 0.85 6.05
N ALA A 577 38.17 1.36 7.19
CA ALA A 577 38.52 2.78 7.34
C ALA A 577 39.49 3.28 6.26
N ALA A 578 40.46 2.44 5.85
CA ALA A 578 41.39 2.78 4.79
C ALA A 578 40.68 2.98 3.43
N PHE A 579 39.69 2.12 3.13
CA PHE A 579 38.92 2.19 1.92
C PHE A 579 38.01 3.43 1.88
N LEU A 580 37.25 3.65 2.95
CA LEU A 580 36.39 4.82 3.09
C LEU A 580 37.18 6.13 3.04
N HIS A 581 38.36 6.17 3.73
CA HIS A 581 39.26 7.33 3.71
C HIS A 581 39.83 7.63 2.32
N ALA A 582 40.15 6.59 1.54
CA ALA A 582 40.70 6.75 0.20
C ALA A 582 39.64 7.26 -0.80
N LEU A 583 38.42 6.69 -0.76
CA LEU A 583 37.32 7.04 -1.67
C LEU A 583 36.62 8.35 -1.30
N ARG A 584 36.42 8.61 -0.01
CA ARG A 584 35.65 9.77 0.52
C ARG A 584 34.34 10.02 -0.24
N PRO A 585 33.43 9.06 -0.32
CA PRO A 585 32.18 9.27 -1.02
C PRO A 585 31.37 10.41 -0.41
N GLN A 586 30.53 11.08 -1.22
CA GLN A 586 29.60 12.10 -0.72
C GLN A 586 28.44 11.48 0.05
N LEU A 587 28.09 10.23 -0.30
CA LEU A 587 26.97 9.49 0.29
C LEU A 587 27.27 7.99 0.26
N ALA A 588 26.99 7.32 1.37
CA ALA A 588 26.97 5.87 1.47
C ALA A 588 25.53 5.34 1.45
N LEU A 589 25.30 4.20 0.79
CA LEU A 589 24.01 3.52 0.71
C LEU A 589 24.16 2.13 1.34
N ILE A 590 23.27 1.79 2.27
CA ILE A 590 23.31 0.51 2.97
C ILE A 590 22.00 -0.22 2.67
N SER A 591 22.07 -1.35 1.95
CA SER A 591 20.93 -2.22 1.73
C SER A 591 20.91 -3.28 2.82
N VAL A 592 19.90 -3.28 3.68
CA VAL A 592 19.86 -4.16 4.86
C VAL A 592 18.44 -4.24 5.42
N GLY A 593 18.06 -5.39 5.96
CA GLY A 593 16.76 -5.58 6.62
C GLY A 593 16.75 -5.06 8.06
N HIS A 594 15.66 -4.42 8.48
CA HIS A 594 15.52 -3.85 9.83
C HIS A 594 15.75 -4.87 10.95
N ASP A 595 15.14 -6.04 10.87
CA ASP A 595 15.22 -7.10 11.91
C ASP A 595 16.17 -8.24 11.47
N ASN A 596 17.27 -7.91 10.75
CA ASN A 596 18.18 -8.94 10.29
C ASN A 596 18.88 -9.65 11.44
N ARG A 597 19.13 -10.96 11.28
CA ARG A 597 19.75 -11.81 12.29
C ARG A 597 21.28 -11.68 12.40
N TYR A 598 21.87 -10.96 11.43
CA TYR A 598 23.33 -10.82 11.32
C TYR A 598 23.86 -9.63 12.11
N GLY A 599 22.99 -8.71 12.56
CA GLY A 599 23.37 -7.50 13.27
C GLY A 599 23.97 -6.42 12.35
N HIS A 600 23.62 -6.46 11.06
CA HIS A 600 24.04 -5.45 10.08
C HIS A 600 23.08 -4.25 10.06
N PRO A 601 23.56 -3.03 9.73
CA PRO A 601 24.98 -2.67 9.63
C PRO A 601 25.67 -2.75 10.99
N SER A 602 26.94 -3.17 10.98
CA SER A 602 27.71 -3.28 12.22
C SER A 602 28.01 -1.90 12.80
N GLU A 603 28.05 -1.82 14.13
CA GLU A 603 28.40 -0.59 14.85
C GLU A 603 29.76 -0.04 14.40
N THR A 604 30.70 -0.91 14.08
CA THR A 604 32.04 -0.57 13.60
C THR A 604 31.98 0.19 12.27
N VAL A 605 31.16 -0.25 11.31
CA VAL A 605 31.00 0.41 10.01
C VAL A 605 30.33 1.77 10.19
N LEU A 606 29.27 1.85 11.00
CA LEU A 606 28.57 3.11 11.28
C LEU A 606 29.51 4.15 11.93
N GLN A 607 30.27 3.74 12.96
CA GLN A 607 31.25 4.61 13.59
C GLN A 607 32.38 5.05 12.64
N THR A 608 32.75 4.20 11.69
CA THR A 608 33.76 4.55 10.69
C THR A 608 33.21 5.59 9.71
N LEU A 609 31.97 5.43 9.24
CA LEU A 609 31.31 6.42 8.38
C LEU A 609 31.19 7.78 9.09
N ASP A 610 30.74 7.78 10.35
CA ASP A 610 30.63 8.99 11.18
C ASP A 610 31.99 9.67 11.36
N LYS A 611 33.04 8.90 11.64
CA LYS A 611 34.41 9.40 11.83
C LYS A 611 34.99 10.03 10.55
N GLU A 612 34.72 9.42 9.40
CA GLU A 612 35.14 9.96 8.09
C GLU A 612 34.20 11.09 7.60
N GLY A 613 33.12 11.38 8.33
CA GLY A 613 32.13 12.41 7.98
C GLY A 613 31.32 12.08 6.73
N ILE A 614 31.11 10.79 6.45
CA ILE A 614 30.36 10.30 5.31
C ILE A 614 28.89 10.11 5.70
N PRO A 615 27.95 10.91 5.18
CA PRO A 615 26.53 10.69 5.40
C PRO A 615 26.07 9.39 4.75
N TYR A 616 25.08 8.74 5.34
CA TYR A 616 24.53 7.50 4.80
C TYR A 616 23.01 7.43 4.92
N TYR A 617 22.40 6.65 4.04
CA TYR A 617 21.01 6.17 4.15
C TYR A 617 20.99 4.64 4.17
N SER A 618 20.04 4.09 4.92
CA SER A 618 19.85 2.65 5.08
C SER A 618 18.44 2.24 4.70
N THR A 619 18.27 1.16 3.92
CA THR A 619 16.93 0.65 3.59
C THR A 619 16.15 0.26 4.83
N ALA A 620 16.81 -0.20 5.91
CA ALA A 620 16.17 -0.52 7.17
C ALA A 620 15.47 0.68 7.84
N GLU A 621 16.11 1.86 7.81
CA GLU A 621 15.60 3.06 8.49
C GLU A 621 14.86 3.99 7.52
N ASP A 622 15.32 4.11 6.29
CA ASP A 622 14.85 5.10 5.31
C ASP A 622 13.91 4.51 4.25
N GLY A 623 13.80 3.17 4.18
CA GLY A 623 13.14 2.47 3.08
C GLY A 623 13.93 2.59 1.77
N ALA A 624 13.29 2.40 0.63
CA ALA A 624 13.95 2.54 -0.67
C ALA A 624 14.58 3.92 -0.85
N ILE A 625 15.77 3.96 -1.44
CA ILE A 625 16.57 5.17 -1.63
C ILE A 625 16.64 5.46 -3.13
N LEU A 626 16.18 6.63 -3.56
CA LEU A 626 16.13 7.06 -4.95
C LEU A 626 17.06 8.25 -5.17
N ILE A 627 18.03 8.10 -6.06
CA ILE A 627 18.88 9.18 -6.54
C ILE A 627 18.46 9.51 -7.97
N ARG A 628 18.18 10.78 -8.25
CA ARG A 628 17.87 11.27 -9.59
C ARG A 628 18.86 12.35 -9.99
N THR A 629 19.39 12.21 -11.19
CA THR A 629 20.42 13.12 -11.70
C THR A 629 20.09 13.61 -13.10
N THR A 630 20.39 14.88 -13.33
CA THR A 630 20.51 15.51 -14.63
C THR A 630 21.74 16.43 -14.57
N ALA A 631 22.21 16.91 -15.72
CA ALA A 631 23.31 17.88 -15.76
C ALA A 631 23.10 19.13 -14.88
N LEU A 632 21.85 19.49 -14.57
CA LEU A 632 21.51 20.69 -13.80
C LEU A 632 21.00 20.40 -12.39
N PHE A 633 20.56 19.19 -12.11
CA PHE A 633 19.81 18.91 -10.88
C PHE A 633 20.09 17.50 -10.38
N LYS A 634 20.55 17.38 -9.14
CA LYS A 634 20.88 16.12 -8.49
C LYS A 634 20.28 16.09 -7.09
N TYR A 635 19.53 15.04 -6.79
CA TYR A 635 18.94 14.88 -5.46
C TYR A 635 18.79 13.42 -5.06
N VAL A 636 18.80 13.21 -3.76
CA VAL A 636 18.43 11.94 -3.14
C VAL A 636 17.11 12.10 -2.39
N ARG A 637 16.28 11.07 -2.46
CA ARG A 637 15.01 10.98 -1.74
C ARG A 637 14.82 9.57 -1.21
N THR A 638 14.31 9.44 0.02
CA THR A 638 13.97 8.14 0.61
C THR A 638 12.46 7.90 0.61
N ALA A 639 12.06 6.65 0.70
CA ALA A 639 10.64 6.29 0.72
C ALA A 639 9.95 6.77 2.01
N ARG A 640 10.68 6.94 3.11
CA ARG A 640 10.17 7.50 4.38
C ARG A 640 10.15 9.03 4.43
N GLY A 641 10.63 9.70 3.35
CA GLY A 641 10.41 11.13 3.13
C GLY A 641 11.60 12.04 3.40
N GLU A 642 12.79 11.51 3.61
CA GLU A 642 14.03 12.29 3.63
C GLU A 642 14.33 12.82 2.22
N PHE A 643 14.90 14.01 2.14
CA PHE A 643 15.23 14.67 0.88
C PHE A 643 16.48 15.52 1.03
N ALA A 644 17.46 15.35 0.15
CA ALA A 644 18.65 16.19 0.09
C ALA A 644 19.05 16.50 -1.36
N ILE A 645 19.55 17.71 -1.58
CA ILE A 645 20.12 18.13 -2.86
C ILE A 645 21.61 17.78 -2.83
N MET A 646 22.09 17.13 -3.86
CA MET A 646 23.50 16.79 -4.02
C MET A 646 24.22 17.90 -4.80
N ARG A 647 25.49 18.12 -4.47
CA ARG A 647 26.34 19.12 -5.12
C ARG A 647 27.38 18.41 -5.98
N ASP A 648 27.77 19.06 -7.07
CA ASP A 648 28.98 18.67 -7.79
C ASP A 648 30.19 18.91 -6.90
N ARG A 649 31.13 17.99 -6.92
CA ARG A 649 32.46 18.19 -6.30
C ARG A 649 33.35 19.07 -7.17
#